data_202248883c98a874bbbd4f9725e04fdc
#
_entry.id   202248883c98a874bbbd4f9725e04fdc
#
_cell.length_a   1.000
_cell.length_b   1.000
_cell.length_c   1.000
_cell.angle_alpha   90.00
_cell.angle_beta   90.00
_cell.angle_gamma   90.00
#
_symmetry.space_group_name_H-M   'P 1'
#
loop_
_entity.id
_entity.type
_entity.pdbx_description
1 polymer ?
#
loop_
_entity_poly.entity_id
_entity_poly.type
_entity_poly.pdbx_seq_one_letter_code
_entity_poly.pdbx_strand_id
1 'polypeptide(L)'
;MRPRWLAALTVLTTVAAGIAGCQPQPSPQTASSQQESQSTAARQSTPLDAMQDAKRAGDLQLAWSLSKPVLLAYPEDPKIITEVAQLAFENGLKHESADLLVEAVRANDHADFAYVQRAVIGLIAVGRMFDAIDLLNAALTRHPQQHPSRRMLFGFLRGAGNNNAAVSHARRLILDRQIEFEFLLALGDAGEHKLETDSMQQMVARFPADQRPLMAVAKTLVDQTEYAAAESMLQSIVKQHPEYLPAQMLLGRVLVERGSWAALETWSQELSGDYESDWSYWLVLGDWAYERAEVAMAVRAYAESIQRNPDVLQGWTKLNVALNELSAIDAASYEGLGWDNSVQDWIEDRVRRLATLEQLREQFNPQRPDAVIQIVEIASTLRELGRLWEAEAWAAIGMTLPNGSKDRLAETRASILRLLRKDTPWQSLAKQPVLNLGLSNLPAPSFLKHVDRDAAHSHVAKVQNDEAFAVSATPKLSDVAGNVGLTFFGRTRDDLDKPGIPLYATLGCGGGTLDYDLDGWPDLMLMAAGGTPPQLDSQPNALFRNIGGRFIDMTQTSDAVDTGFGQGVAVGDINEDGFPDVLLLNYGVNRVLANQGDGTFRDISDELFTDRKSQWSTSGAIADLDLDGLADMMVVNYCDGFDAVTQLCEQPQTGLSRSCAPTHFPAAADVVYKSNPQGKLVDVTSKWQSTPSMLGRGLGIVVGALDAADGTDVLVANDMTYNHFYDFTATDPPQFSESASLRGLAGDARGNPQGSMGIAVADFDQDQKVDLYVTNFEQEYNTYYQQRSNHTWIDTTAKRNLTQQSLPLVGFGSQAIDFDNDGQQELIVTNGHIDFPPPDTKLDYYQPLQIFRLRSANQFESVALPEQDSYGASLHAGRALWTLDFDRDGQRDVVITHQTEPVALLKNETGTRHHWIAVQLRGTRDSRDAIGSVIQIRHGDQQQTAALTAGDGYLCSNERASWFGLADGSLPIELQVSWPDGSQQTHSLDQYDCHWLIVQAQSATRLPKSRSGEGD
;
A
#
# COMPACT_ATOMS: atom_id res chain seq x y z
N MET A 1 -5.70 20.12 -7.78
CA MET A 1 -5.26 21.33 -8.52
C MET A 1 -4.69 20.92 -9.86
N ARG A 2 -5.26 21.35 -10.98
CA ARG A 2 -4.58 21.16 -12.27
C ARG A 2 -3.29 21.99 -12.25
N PRO A 3 -2.09 21.42 -12.43
CA PRO A 3 -0.86 22.20 -12.51
C PRO A 3 -0.95 23.21 -13.65
N ARG A 4 -0.43 24.42 -13.47
CA ARG A 4 -0.48 25.49 -14.48
C ARG A 4 0.20 25.14 -15.82
N TRP A 5 1.00 24.10 -15.88
CA TRP A 5 1.60 23.60 -17.13
C TRP A 5 0.65 22.68 -17.92
N LEU A 6 -0.35 22.02 -17.29
CA LEU A 6 -1.49 21.38 -17.98
C LEU A 6 -2.26 22.39 -18.86
N ALA A 7 -2.34 23.67 -18.44
CA ALA A 7 -2.86 24.74 -19.29
C ALA A 7 -2.01 24.96 -20.55
N ALA A 8 -0.72 24.62 -20.56
CA ALA A 8 0.13 24.72 -21.74
C ALA A 8 -0.11 23.56 -22.73
N LEU A 9 -0.44 22.34 -22.26
CA LEU A 9 -0.80 21.21 -23.12
C LEU A 9 -2.26 21.28 -23.60
N THR A 10 -3.20 21.73 -22.75
CA THR A 10 -4.60 21.95 -23.17
C THR A 10 -4.76 23.18 -24.07
N VAL A 11 -3.86 24.17 -23.99
CA VAL A 11 -3.78 25.30 -24.92
C VAL A 11 -3.33 24.84 -26.32
N LEU A 12 -2.68 23.69 -26.45
CA LEU A 12 -2.27 23.13 -27.76
C LEU A 12 -3.45 22.67 -28.63
N THR A 13 -4.62 22.39 -28.07
CA THR A 13 -5.84 22.11 -28.86
C THR A 13 -6.66 23.36 -29.16
N THR A 14 -6.47 24.47 -28.43
CA THR A 14 -7.21 25.74 -28.62
C THR A 14 -6.38 26.86 -29.25
N VAL A 15 -5.05 26.79 -29.30
CA VAL A 15 -4.19 27.81 -29.91
C VAL A 15 -4.19 27.78 -31.46
N ALA A 16 -4.75 26.73 -32.07
CA ALA A 16 -4.97 26.72 -33.52
C ALA A 16 -6.03 27.75 -34.01
N ALA A 17 -6.79 28.36 -33.07
CA ALA A 17 -7.84 29.33 -33.37
C ALA A 17 -7.60 30.75 -32.84
N GLY A 18 -6.48 31.05 -32.17
CA GLY A 18 -6.28 32.28 -31.42
C GLY A 18 -5.13 33.22 -31.85
N ILE A 19 -4.44 32.98 -32.96
CA ILE A 19 -3.33 33.85 -33.45
C ILE A 19 -3.81 34.86 -34.49
N ALA A 20 -5.09 35.21 -34.49
CA ALA A 20 -5.61 36.33 -35.30
C ALA A 20 -6.16 37.42 -34.34
N GLY A 21 -5.38 38.45 -34.07
CA GLY A 21 -5.93 39.69 -33.57
C GLY A 21 -5.30 40.26 -32.30
N CYS A 22 -4.26 41.03 -32.45
CA CYS A 22 -3.97 42.25 -31.72
C CYS A 22 -3.06 43.16 -32.56
N GLN A 23 -3.67 44.00 -33.36
CA GLN A 23 -2.99 45.18 -33.90
C GLN A 23 -3.32 46.38 -32.96
N PRO A 24 -2.35 47.23 -32.61
CA PRO A 24 -2.59 48.48 -31.93
C PRO A 24 -3.14 49.51 -32.94
N GLN A 25 -4.21 50.21 -32.52
CA GLN A 25 -4.75 51.34 -33.27
C GLN A 25 -3.77 52.54 -33.28
N PRO A 26 -3.55 53.22 -34.40
CA PRO A 26 -2.83 54.49 -34.42
C PRO A 26 -3.74 55.67 -34.08
N SER A 27 -3.26 56.55 -33.22
CA SER A 27 -3.84 57.86 -32.93
C SER A 27 -3.67 58.80 -34.16
N PRO A 28 -4.59 59.70 -34.40
CA PRO A 28 -4.53 60.62 -35.56
C PRO A 28 -3.59 61.78 -35.29
N GLN A 29 -2.62 61.99 -36.19
CA GLN A 29 -1.91 63.26 -36.30
C GLN A 29 -2.16 63.86 -37.67
N THR A 30 -2.41 65.15 -37.58
CA THR A 30 -2.76 66.11 -38.62
C THR A 30 -1.75 66.24 -39.74
N ALA A 31 -2.30 66.41 -40.91
CA ALA A 31 -1.56 66.67 -42.14
C ALA A 31 -0.84 68.02 -42.15
N SER A 32 0.37 68.09 -42.64
CA SER A 32 0.93 69.26 -43.34
C SER A 32 1.74 68.80 -44.54
N SER A 33 1.34 69.30 -45.71
CA SER A 33 1.93 69.12 -47.01
C SER A 33 3.29 69.79 -47.09
N GLN A 34 4.35 69.04 -47.57
CA GLN A 34 5.39 69.64 -48.42
C GLN A 34 5.88 68.54 -49.40
N GLN A 35 5.72 68.89 -50.68
CA GLN A 35 6.31 68.18 -51.80
C GLN A 35 7.84 68.50 -51.81
N GLU A 36 8.62 67.48 -51.84
CA GLU A 36 9.96 67.53 -52.42
C GLU A 36 10.22 66.27 -53.24
N SER A 37 10.40 66.51 -54.49
CA SER A 37 10.84 65.54 -55.53
C SER A 37 12.28 65.13 -55.27
N GLN A 38 12.53 63.86 -54.98
CA GLN A 38 13.85 63.25 -55.14
C GLN A 38 13.79 61.85 -55.78
N SER A 39 14.57 61.72 -56.80
CA SER A 39 15.00 60.61 -57.62
C SER A 39 14.76 59.18 -57.07
N THR A 40 14.02 58.41 -57.81
CA THR A 40 13.93 56.93 -57.77
C THR A 40 15.24 56.29 -58.13
N ALA A 41 16.17 56.13 -57.24
CA ALA A 41 17.13 55.05 -57.30
C ALA A 41 16.34 53.79 -56.85
N ALA A 42 16.20 52.83 -57.82
CA ALA A 42 15.61 51.52 -57.54
C ALA A 42 16.41 50.87 -56.35
N ARG A 43 15.92 50.88 -55.13
CA ARG A 43 16.41 50.02 -54.03
C ARG A 43 16.28 48.62 -54.55
N GLN A 44 17.38 47.92 -54.84
CA GLN A 44 17.34 46.47 -55.01
C GLN A 44 16.70 45.89 -53.72
N SER A 45 15.50 45.36 -53.86
CA SER A 45 14.81 44.74 -52.74
C SER A 45 15.74 43.64 -52.17
N THR A 46 15.99 43.68 -50.85
CA THR A 46 16.75 42.61 -50.20
C THR A 46 15.96 41.27 -50.30
N PRO A 47 16.62 40.12 -50.20
CA PRO A 47 15.91 38.83 -50.16
C PRO A 47 14.84 38.82 -49.08
N LEU A 48 15.06 39.50 -47.95
CA LEU A 48 14.13 39.62 -46.85
C LEU A 48 12.90 40.45 -47.22
N ASP A 49 13.08 41.61 -47.90
CA ASP A 49 11.97 42.44 -48.36
C ASP A 49 11.08 41.67 -49.34
N ALA A 50 11.70 40.93 -50.30
CA ALA A 50 10.97 40.11 -51.26
C ALA A 50 10.15 38.98 -50.61
N MET A 51 10.72 38.31 -49.60
CA MET A 51 10.00 37.28 -48.83
C MET A 51 8.82 37.86 -48.06
N GLN A 52 9.03 39.02 -47.38
CA GLN A 52 7.99 39.68 -46.61
C GLN A 52 6.88 40.24 -47.48
N ASP A 53 7.23 40.74 -48.71
CA ASP A 53 6.24 41.21 -49.69
C ASP A 53 5.37 40.05 -50.21
N ALA A 54 5.96 38.92 -50.53
CA ALA A 54 5.25 37.69 -50.92
C ALA A 54 4.31 37.21 -49.76
N LYS A 55 4.79 37.22 -48.52
CA LYS A 55 3.99 36.88 -47.34
C LYS A 55 2.82 37.84 -47.15
N ARG A 56 3.02 39.16 -47.30
CA ARG A 56 1.94 40.18 -47.22
C ARG A 56 0.91 40.03 -48.35
N ALA A 57 1.35 39.57 -49.51
CA ALA A 57 0.48 39.26 -50.64
C ALA A 57 -0.32 37.95 -50.45
N GLY A 58 -0.06 37.19 -49.39
CA GLY A 58 -0.68 35.88 -49.12
C GLY A 58 -0.11 34.71 -49.89
N ASP A 59 0.95 34.92 -50.69
CA ASP A 59 1.63 33.86 -51.43
C ASP A 59 2.68 33.18 -50.55
N LEU A 60 2.19 32.25 -49.68
CA LEU A 60 3.03 31.56 -48.72
C LEU A 60 4.07 30.65 -49.38
N GLN A 61 3.74 30.09 -50.57
CA GLN A 61 4.66 29.21 -51.30
C GLN A 61 5.83 30.02 -51.92
N LEU A 62 5.54 31.18 -52.55
CA LEU A 62 6.58 32.06 -53.02
C LEU A 62 7.46 32.57 -51.86
N ALA A 63 6.84 33.02 -50.78
CA ALA A 63 7.56 33.45 -49.59
C ALA A 63 8.50 32.35 -49.05
N TRP A 64 8.02 31.10 -48.98
CA TRP A 64 8.83 29.96 -48.56
C TRP A 64 10.00 29.69 -49.55
N SER A 65 9.78 29.79 -50.85
CA SER A 65 10.84 29.61 -51.86
C SER A 65 11.99 30.62 -51.71
N LEU A 66 11.68 31.82 -51.17
CA LEU A 66 12.64 32.88 -50.87
C LEU A 66 13.32 32.73 -49.50
N SER A 67 12.90 31.81 -48.65
CA SER A 67 13.44 31.65 -47.30
C SER A 67 14.93 31.26 -47.29
N LYS A 68 15.36 30.38 -48.16
CA LYS A 68 16.75 29.91 -48.20
C LYS A 68 17.76 31.02 -48.50
N PRO A 69 17.56 31.90 -49.47
CA PRO A 69 18.40 33.11 -49.65
C PRO A 69 18.38 34.03 -48.41
N VAL A 70 17.25 34.17 -47.73
CA VAL A 70 17.15 34.99 -46.52
C VAL A 70 17.99 34.40 -45.39
N LEU A 71 17.88 33.09 -45.14
CA LEU A 71 18.69 32.41 -44.11
C LEU A 71 20.19 32.47 -44.39
N LEU A 72 20.59 32.40 -45.66
CA LEU A 72 21.99 32.57 -46.09
C LEU A 72 22.49 34.00 -45.85
N ALA A 73 21.62 35.00 -46.00
CA ALA A 73 21.97 36.40 -45.78
C ALA A 73 22.00 36.79 -44.31
N TYR A 74 21.21 36.09 -43.46
CA TYR A 74 21.07 36.40 -42.03
C TYR A 74 21.13 35.12 -41.16
N PRO A 75 22.25 34.37 -41.19
CA PRO A 75 22.35 33.07 -40.57
C PRO A 75 22.40 33.12 -39.01
N GLU A 76 22.72 34.30 -38.44
CA GLU A 76 22.87 34.51 -37.01
C GLU A 76 21.79 35.46 -36.40
N ASP A 77 20.77 35.84 -37.20
CA ASP A 77 19.71 36.70 -36.70
C ASP A 77 18.51 35.87 -36.22
N PRO A 78 18.34 35.72 -34.89
CA PRO A 78 17.31 34.85 -34.34
C PRO A 78 15.89 35.34 -34.68
N LYS A 79 15.67 36.63 -34.90
CA LYS A 79 14.35 37.16 -35.30
C LYS A 79 13.98 36.76 -36.71
N ILE A 80 14.93 36.88 -37.66
CA ILE A 80 14.72 36.48 -39.05
C ILE A 80 14.52 34.97 -39.16
N ILE A 81 15.36 34.19 -38.46
CA ILE A 81 15.22 32.73 -38.45
C ILE A 81 13.84 32.35 -37.89
N THR A 82 13.36 33.01 -36.83
CA THR A 82 12.01 32.75 -36.25
C THR A 82 10.88 33.13 -37.22
N GLU A 83 11.05 34.23 -38.01
CA GLU A 83 10.10 34.61 -39.05
C GLU A 83 9.99 33.56 -40.15
N VAL A 84 11.13 33.02 -40.57
CA VAL A 84 11.19 31.92 -41.57
C VAL A 84 10.61 30.61 -40.97
N ALA A 85 10.85 30.33 -39.69
CA ALA A 85 10.24 29.17 -38.99
C ALA A 85 8.71 29.28 -38.95
N GLN A 86 8.18 30.47 -38.70
CA GLN A 86 6.73 30.71 -38.73
C GLN A 86 6.18 30.51 -40.17
N LEU A 87 6.89 30.94 -41.19
CA LEU A 87 6.51 30.70 -42.58
C LEU A 87 6.52 29.22 -42.94
N ALA A 88 7.49 28.45 -42.46
CA ALA A 88 7.51 27.00 -42.62
C ALA A 88 6.26 26.36 -42.00
N PHE A 89 5.90 26.79 -40.79
CA PHE A 89 4.70 26.31 -40.11
C PHE A 89 3.41 26.62 -40.87
N GLU A 90 3.27 27.84 -41.39
CA GLU A 90 2.15 28.30 -42.21
C GLU A 90 2.03 27.52 -43.53
N ASN A 91 3.13 27.00 -44.07
CA ASN A 91 3.19 26.08 -45.21
C ASN A 91 3.00 24.60 -44.86
N GLY A 92 2.71 24.25 -43.56
CA GLY A 92 2.51 22.88 -43.14
C GLY A 92 3.78 22.07 -42.89
N LEU A 93 4.96 22.70 -43.01
CA LEU A 93 6.28 22.08 -42.83
C LEU A 93 6.67 22.14 -41.33
N LYS A 94 5.97 21.36 -40.52
CA LYS A 94 6.08 21.47 -39.03
C LYS A 94 7.44 21.04 -38.50
N HIS A 95 8.08 20.02 -39.09
CA HIS A 95 9.40 19.55 -38.69
C HIS A 95 10.49 20.58 -39.03
N GLU A 96 10.47 21.13 -40.22
CA GLU A 96 11.39 22.20 -40.66
C GLU A 96 11.20 23.46 -39.81
N SER A 97 9.95 23.80 -39.42
CA SER A 97 9.67 24.89 -38.51
C SER A 97 10.34 24.66 -37.16
N ALA A 98 10.21 23.45 -36.60
CA ALA A 98 10.81 23.11 -35.30
C ALA A 98 12.36 23.18 -35.38
N ASP A 99 12.97 22.69 -36.47
CA ASP A 99 14.43 22.77 -36.65
C ASP A 99 14.91 24.21 -36.76
N LEU A 100 14.21 25.05 -37.50
CA LEU A 100 14.54 26.49 -37.59
C LEU A 100 14.37 27.21 -36.24
N LEU A 101 13.38 26.85 -35.42
CA LEU A 101 13.25 27.43 -34.09
C LEU A 101 14.44 27.02 -33.19
N VAL A 102 14.95 25.79 -33.31
CA VAL A 102 16.18 25.38 -32.62
C VAL A 102 17.39 26.18 -33.08
N GLU A 103 17.53 26.43 -34.43
CA GLU A 103 18.59 27.30 -34.95
C GLU A 103 18.47 28.73 -34.41
N ALA A 104 17.25 29.29 -34.32
CA ALA A 104 17.06 30.62 -33.70
C ALA A 104 17.53 30.68 -32.23
N VAL A 105 17.32 29.60 -31.44
CA VAL A 105 17.86 29.48 -30.08
C VAL A 105 19.38 29.48 -30.08
N ARG A 106 20.01 28.72 -31.01
CA ARG A 106 21.47 28.68 -31.15
C ARG A 106 22.04 30.03 -31.55
N ALA A 107 21.43 30.74 -32.52
CA ALA A 107 21.80 32.08 -32.90
C ALA A 107 21.68 33.11 -31.79
N ASN A 108 20.80 32.87 -30.83
CA ASN A 108 20.66 33.70 -29.58
C ASN A 108 21.54 33.20 -28.44
N ASP A 109 22.45 32.26 -28.65
CA ASP A 109 23.26 31.61 -27.58
C ASP A 109 22.41 31.10 -26.40
N HIS A 110 21.15 30.67 -26.63
CA HIS A 110 20.20 30.19 -25.62
C HIS A 110 19.85 31.26 -24.54
N ALA A 111 20.18 32.54 -24.74
CA ALA A 111 20.09 33.53 -23.69
C ALA A 111 18.66 34.00 -23.39
N ASP A 112 17.83 34.18 -24.41
CA ASP A 112 16.44 34.62 -24.25
C ASP A 112 15.48 33.43 -24.21
N PHE A 113 14.84 33.27 -23.07
CA PHE A 113 13.87 32.20 -22.83
C PHE A 113 12.70 32.19 -23.85
N ALA A 114 12.35 33.35 -24.43
CA ALA A 114 11.26 33.37 -25.42
C ALA A 114 11.57 32.54 -26.67
N TYR A 115 12.80 32.52 -27.14
CA TYR A 115 13.23 31.63 -28.24
C TYR A 115 13.25 30.17 -27.80
N VAL A 116 13.80 29.88 -26.61
CA VAL A 116 13.83 28.51 -26.06
C VAL A 116 12.42 27.95 -25.94
N GLN A 117 11.48 28.71 -25.36
CA GLN A 117 10.09 28.30 -25.20
C GLN A 117 9.41 27.99 -26.56
N ARG A 118 9.61 28.84 -27.56
CA ARG A 118 9.01 28.61 -28.91
C ARG A 118 9.58 27.34 -29.54
N ALA A 119 10.88 27.13 -29.46
CA ALA A 119 11.52 25.93 -30.01
C ALA A 119 11.04 24.66 -29.31
N VAL A 120 10.93 24.67 -27.96
CA VAL A 120 10.39 23.56 -27.17
C VAL A 120 8.95 23.26 -27.61
N ILE A 121 8.07 24.26 -27.72
CA ILE A 121 6.68 24.08 -28.18
C ILE A 121 6.67 23.48 -29.59
N GLY A 122 7.52 23.96 -30.50
CA GLY A 122 7.64 23.42 -31.87
C GLY A 122 8.06 21.96 -31.90
N LEU A 123 9.05 21.56 -31.11
CA LEU A 123 9.52 20.19 -30.97
C LEU A 123 8.44 19.26 -30.40
N ILE A 124 7.75 19.68 -29.33
CA ILE A 124 6.64 18.93 -28.73
C ILE A 124 5.48 18.76 -29.74
N ALA A 125 5.15 19.77 -30.51
CA ALA A 125 4.09 19.68 -31.51
C ALA A 125 4.34 18.62 -32.61
N VAL A 126 5.60 18.30 -32.89
CA VAL A 126 6.01 17.23 -33.82
C VAL A 126 6.42 15.93 -33.15
N GLY A 127 6.26 15.80 -31.82
CA GLY A 127 6.53 14.57 -31.04
C GLY A 127 7.99 14.40 -30.59
N ARG A 128 8.88 15.39 -30.86
CA ARG A 128 10.33 15.33 -30.55
C ARG A 128 10.62 15.80 -29.10
N MET A 129 10.06 15.07 -28.13
CA MET A 129 10.12 15.46 -26.70
C MET A 129 11.56 15.44 -26.15
N PHE A 130 12.35 14.44 -26.50
CA PHE A 130 13.72 14.34 -25.99
C PHE A 130 14.65 15.36 -26.64
N ASP A 131 14.41 15.80 -27.88
CA ASP A 131 15.13 16.93 -28.46
C ASP A 131 14.81 18.24 -27.71
N ALA A 132 13.56 18.39 -27.22
CA ALA A 132 13.19 19.52 -26.36
C ALA A 132 13.89 19.45 -24.98
N ILE A 133 14.02 18.27 -24.40
CA ILE A 133 14.79 18.04 -23.15
C ILE A 133 16.26 18.40 -23.37
N ASP A 134 16.87 17.95 -24.46
CA ASP A 134 18.27 18.23 -24.80
C ASP A 134 18.49 19.74 -25.03
N LEU A 135 17.58 20.42 -25.71
CA LEU A 135 17.62 21.87 -25.91
C LEU A 135 17.57 22.63 -24.57
N LEU A 136 16.71 22.22 -23.66
CA LEU A 136 16.59 22.80 -22.30
C LEU A 136 17.86 22.55 -21.49
N ASN A 137 18.46 21.37 -21.57
CA ASN A 137 19.72 21.04 -20.91
C ASN A 137 20.86 21.91 -21.48
N ALA A 138 20.93 22.10 -22.79
CA ALA A 138 21.90 22.97 -23.42
C ALA A 138 21.73 24.44 -22.97
N ALA A 139 20.49 24.91 -22.88
CA ALA A 139 20.20 26.26 -22.38
C ALA A 139 20.65 26.44 -20.92
N LEU A 140 20.42 25.46 -20.06
CA LEU A 140 20.81 25.51 -18.66
C LEU A 140 22.31 25.33 -18.44
N THR A 141 23.00 24.63 -19.33
CA THR A 141 24.47 24.53 -19.30
C THR A 141 25.11 25.90 -19.56
N ARG A 142 24.55 26.67 -20.49
CA ARG A 142 25.02 28.01 -20.82
C ARG A 142 24.54 29.09 -19.84
N HIS A 143 23.30 28.98 -19.41
CA HIS A 143 22.62 29.94 -18.55
C HIS A 143 22.01 29.24 -17.32
N PRO A 144 22.83 28.84 -16.34
CA PRO A 144 22.36 28.04 -15.17
C PRO A 144 21.28 28.70 -14.33
N GLN A 145 21.13 30.03 -14.42
CA GLN A 145 20.11 30.79 -13.67
C GLN A 145 18.80 31.02 -14.46
N GLN A 146 18.64 30.39 -15.62
CA GLN A 146 17.42 30.49 -16.41
C GLN A 146 16.30 29.62 -15.79
N HIS A 147 15.69 30.08 -14.70
CA HIS A 147 14.68 29.34 -13.92
C HIS A 147 13.48 28.88 -14.76
N PRO A 148 12.95 29.67 -15.73
CA PRO A 148 11.84 29.19 -16.57
C PRO A 148 12.18 27.92 -17.37
N SER A 149 13.38 27.86 -17.97
CA SER A 149 13.86 26.66 -18.68
C SER A 149 14.02 25.48 -17.73
N ARG A 150 14.49 25.69 -16.51
CA ARG A 150 14.62 24.65 -15.48
C ARG A 150 13.26 24.12 -15.04
N ARG A 151 12.25 24.98 -14.92
CA ARG A 151 10.86 24.55 -14.62
C ARG A 151 10.26 23.69 -15.74
N MET A 152 10.47 24.12 -16.99
CA MET A 152 10.00 23.30 -18.14
C MET A 152 10.68 21.95 -18.19
N LEU A 153 12.00 21.93 -18.00
CA LEU A 153 12.77 20.67 -17.97
C LEU A 153 12.31 19.73 -16.86
N PHE A 154 12.12 20.25 -15.65
CA PHE A 154 11.54 19.50 -14.54
C PHE A 154 10.21 18.86 -14.93
N GLY A 155 9.27 19.63 -15.53
CA GLY A 155 7.96 19.12 -15.94
C GLY A 155 8.06 18.02 -17.02
N PHE A 156 8.94 18.19 -18.02
CA PHE A 156 9.11 17.18 -19.09
C PHE A 156 9.77 15.90 -18.57
N LEU A 157 10.81 15.99 -17.73
CA LEU A 157 11.47 14.83 -17.15
C LEU A 157 10.49 14.03 -16.28
N ARG A 158 9.67 14.74 -15.49
CA ARG A 158 8.65 14.11 -14.66
C ARG A 158 7.56 13.44 -15.52
N GLY A 159 7.06 14.12 -16.54
CA GLY A 159 6.10 13.57 -17.49
C GLY A 159 6.64 12.37 -18.28
N ALA A 160 7.95 12.32 -18.53
CA ALA A 160 8.64 11.18 -19.16
C ALA A 160 8.93 10.02 -18.18
N GLY A 161 8.57 10.13 -16.90
CA GLY A 161 8.86 9.12 -15.88
C GLY A 161 10.30 9.11 -15.35
N ASN A 162 11.13 10.11 -15.69
CA ASN A 162 12.50 10.24 -15.21
C ASN A 162 12.55 11.09 -13.92
N ASN A 163 12.05 10.51 -12.80
CA ASN A 163 11.95 11.21 -11.53
C ASN A 163 13.32 11.60 -10.95
N ASN A 164 14.36 10.74 -11.07
CA ASN A 164 15.70 11.02 -10.55
C ASN A 164 16.27 12.33 -11.13
N ALA A 165 16.18 12.52 -12.45
CA ALA A 165 16.62 13.75 -13.09
C ALA A 165 15.72 14.95 -12.71
N ALA A 166 14.41 14.78 -12.66
CA ALA A 166 13.47 15.83 -12.26
C ALA A 166 13.77 16.36 -10.84
N VAL A 167 13.99 15.46 -9.86
CA VAL A 167 14.34 15.80 -8.48
C VAL A 167 15.59 16.67 -8.40
N SER A 168 16.61 16.42 -9.23
CA SER A 168 17.83 17.24 -9.26
C SER A 168 17.53 18.70 -9.63
N HIS A 169 16.62 18.92 -10.58
CA HIS A 169 16.17 20.26 -10.99
C HIS A 169 15.27 20.92 -9.94
N ALA A 170 14.41 20.16 -9.26
CA ALA A 170 13.60 20.65 -8.14
C ALA A 170 14.50 21.14 -6.98
N ARG A 171 15.50 20.33 -6.58
CA ARG A 171 16.48 20.72 -5.56
C ARG A 171 17.18 22.05 -5.92
N ARG A 172 17.60 22.20 -7.18
CA ARG A 172 18.25 23.43 -7.64
C ARG A 172 17.29 24.63 -7.60
N LEU A 173 16.03 24.49 -8.01
CA LEU A 173 15.03 25.56 -7.92
C LEU A 173 14.81 26.00 -6.47
N ILE A 174 14.72 25.05 -5.54
CA ILE A 174 14.56 25.34 -4.09
C ILE A 174 15.79 26.09 -3.55
N LEU A 175 17.00 25.67 -3.91
CA LEU A 175 18.24 26.38 -3.52
C LEU A 175 18.28 27.82 -4.07
N ASP A 176 17.75 28.02 -5.27
CA ASP A 176 17.62 29.34 -5.91
C ASP A 176 16.37 30.11 -5.43
N ARG A 177 15.71 29.66 -4.33
CA ARG A 177 14.54 30.28 -3.72
C ARG A 177 13.30 30.35 -4.63
N GLN A 178 13.22 29.47 -5.61
CA GLN A 178 12.02 29.25 -6.43
C GLN A 178 11.21 28.13 -5.77
N ILE A 179 10.40 28.47 -4.76
CA ILE A 179 9.70 27.46 -3.93
C ILE A 179 8.25 27.34 -4.39
N GLU A 180 7.87 26.12 -4.78
CA GLU A 180 6.50 25.74 -5.11
C GLU A 180 6.19 24.37 -4.47
N PHE A 181 4.92 24.11 -4.09
CA PHE A 181 4.54 22.80 -3.52
C PHE A 181 4.85 21.65 -4.47
N GLU A 182 4.70 21.87 -5.78
CA GLU A 182 5.01 20.86 -6.79
C GLU A 182 6.47 20.36 -6.72
N PHE A 183 7.42 21.26 -6.49
CA PHE A 183 8.84 20.87 -6.35
C PHE A 183 9.08 20.13 -5.04
N LEU A 184 8.46 20.57 -3.96
CA LEU A 184 8.61 19.96 -2.63
C LEU A 184 8.00 18.56 -2.57
N LEU A 185 6.84 18.36 -3.18
CA LEU A 185 6.19 17.05 -3.26
C LEU A 185 6.96 16.08 -4.16
N ALA A 186 7.60 16.59 -5.23
CA ALA A 186 8.41 15.77 -6.12
C ALA A 186 9.72 15.28 -5.49
N LEU A 187 10.15 15.84 -4.36
CA LEU A 187 11.33 15.37 -3.62
C LEU A 187 11.09 14.08 -2.81
N GLY A 188 9.84 13.79 -2.51
CA GLY A 188 9.42 12.45 -2.12
C GLY A 188 9.01 11.71 -3.38
N ASP A 189 9.16 10.43 -3.43
CA ASP A 189 8.55 9.63 -4.50
C ASP A 189 7.03 9.47 -4.23
N ALA A 190 6.57 10.17 -3.21
CA ALA A 190 5.17 10.32 -2.87
C ALA A 190 4.45 11.02 -4.02
N GLY A 191 3.77 10.29 -4.75
CA GLY A 191 2.92 10.80 -5.77
C GLY A 191 2.82 9.83 -6.91
N GLU A 192 1.84 9.01 -6.81
CA GLU A 192 1.04 8.59 -7.94
C GLU A 192 0.60 9.82 -8.72
N HIS A 193 1.54 10.47 -9.39
CA HIS A 193 1.15 11.35 -10.46
C HIS A 193 0.71 10.43 -11.58
N LYS A 194 -0.59 10.38 -11.83
CA LYS A 194 -1.13 9.84 -13.07
C LYS A 194 -0.28 10.41 -14.21
N LEU A 195 0.67 9.60 -14.64
CA LEU A 195 1.50 9.93 -15.79
C LEU A 195 0.56 10.12 -16.97
N GLU A 196 0.78 11.15 -17.77
CA GLU A 196 -0.06 11.42 -18.95
C GLU A 196 0.25 10.42 -20.08
N THR A 197 -0.05 9.15 -19.85
CA THR A 197 0.24 8.03 -20.75
C THR A 197 -0.28 8.28 -22.16
N ASP A 198 -1.51 8.80 -22.30
CA ASP A 198 -2.09 9.16 -23.60
C ASP A 198 -1.25 10.20 -24.34
N SER A 199 -0.78 11.22 -23.63
CA SER A 199 0.08 12.25 -24.20
C SER A 199 1.42 11.65 -24.65
N MET A 200 2.00 10.73 -23.88
CA MET A 200 3.26 10.07 -24.25
C MET A 200 3.10 9.14 -25.44
N GLN A 201 2.02 8.38 -25.52
CA GLN A 201 1.68 7.57 -26.70
C GLN A 201 1.51 8.45 -27.96
N GLN A 202 0.83 9.60 -27.83
CA GLN A 202 0.70 10.56 -28.93
C GLN A 202 2.05 11.14 -29.38
N MET A 203 3.01 11.37 -28.48
CA MET A 203 4.36 11.79 -28.84
C MET A 203 5.03 10.76 -29.73
N VAL A 204 5.01 9.49 -29.35
CA VAL A 204 5.58 8.39 -30.14
C VAL A 204 4.82 8.20 -31.46
N ALA A 205 3.49 8.34 -31.49
CA ALA A 205 2.71 8.28 -32.74
C ALA A 205 3.10 9.37 -33.73
N ARG A 206 3.49 10.58 -33.28
CA ARG A 206 3.97 11.69 -34.10
C ARG A 206 5.42 11.52 -34.53
N PHE A 207 6.27 10.90 -33.69
CA PHE A 207 7.68 10.67 -33.98
C PHE A 207 8.11 9.26 -33.53
N PRO A 208 7.80 8.21 -34.33
CA PRO A 208 8.05 6.80 -33.97
C PRO A 208 9.54 6.42 -33.86
N ALA A 209 10.44 7.29 -34.33
CA ALA A 209 11.88 7.08 -34.23
C ALA A 209 12.42 7.19 -32.77
N ASP A 210 11.64 7.74 -31.85
CA ASP A 210 12.01 7.87 -30.44
C ASP A 210 10.94 7.25 -29.54
N GLN A 211 11.25 6.11 -28.94
CA GLN A 211 10.37 5.39 -28.02
C GLN A 211 10.54 5.77 -26.55
N ARG A 212 11.51 6.61 -26.19
CA ARG A 212 11.76 6.99 -24.78
C ARG A 212 10.54 7.57 -24.05
N PRO A 213 9.58 8.29 -24.69
CA PRO A 213 8.36 8.72 -24.00
C PRO A 213 7.50 7.57 -23.47
N LEU A 214 7.60 6.35 -24.03
CA LEU A 214 6.89 5.16 -23.52
C LEU A 214 7.40 4.69 -22.15
N MET A 215 8.50 5.24 -21.65
CA MET A 215 8.97 4.99 -20.29
C MET A 215 7.88 5.31 -19.24
N ALA A 216 7.13 6.41 -19.43
CA ALA A 216 6.02 6.76 -18.54
C ALA A 216 4.88 5.72 -18.60
N VAL A 217 4.60 5.19 -19.80
CA VAL A 217 3.62 4.11 -19.97
C VAL A 217 4.10 2.83 -19.31
N ALA A 218 5.38 2.46 -19.51
CA ALA A 218 5.97 1.29 -18.86
C ALA A 218 5.95 1.41 -17.33
N LYS A 219 6.22 2.60 -16.78
CA LYS A 219 6.11 2.86 -15.34
C LYS A 219 4.67 2.66 -14.85
N THR A 220 3.68 3.19 -15.56
CA THR A 220 2.27 2.97 -15.22
C THR A 220 1.90 1.47 -15.25
N LEU A 221 2.41 0.71 -16.23
CA LEU A 221 2.21 -0.74 -16.27
C LEU A 221 2.86 -1.45 -15.08
N VAL A 222 4.04 -0.98 -14.63
CA VAL A 222 4.69 -1.49 -13.41
C VAL A 222 3.85 -1.16 -12.17
N ASP A 223 3.32 0.06 -12.09
CA ASP A 223 2.44 0.47 -10.98
C ASP A 223 1.14 -0.33 -10.95
N GLN A 224 0.66 -0.77 -12.12
CA GLN A 224 -0.48 -1.69 -12.29
C GLN A 224 -0.08 -3.18 -12.24
N THR A 225 1.17 -3.50 -11.87
CA THR A 225 1.71 -4.86 -11.82
C THR A 225 1.64 -5.65 -13.14
N GLU A 226 1.42 -4.97 -14.25
CA GLU A 226 1.42 -5.53 -15.62
C GLU A 226 2.86 -5.77 -16.09
N TYR A 227 3.64 -6.52 -15.29
CA TYR A 227 5.09 -6.68 -15.46
C TYR A 227 5.48 -7.27 -16.81
N ALA A 228 4.68 -8.19 -17.39
CA ALA A 228 4.99 -8.79 -18.68
C ALA A 228 4.88 -7.78 -19.83
N ALA A 229 3.86 -6.91 -19.79
CA ALA A 229 3.68 -5.83 -20.76
C ALA A 229 4.75 -4.75 -20.58
N ALA A 230 5.05 -4.38 -19.32
CA ALA A 230 6.12 -3.45 -18.99
C ALA A 230 7.48 -3.94 -19.48
N GLU A 231 7.84 -5.21 -19.24
CA GLU A 231 9.08 -5.82 -19.70
C GLU A 231 9.23 -5.72 -21.22
N SER A 232 8.19 -6.13 -21.98
CA SER A 232 8.22 -6.07 -23.44
C SER A 232 8.45 -4.65 -23.96
N MET A 233 7.78 -3.65 -23.34
CA MET A 233 7.92 -2.24 -23.70
C MET A 233 9.31 -1.71 -23.35
N LEU A 234 9.82 -2.01 -22.16
CA LEU A 234 11.15 -1.59 -21.70
C LEU A 234 12.26 -2.19 -22.56
N GLN A 235 12.17 -3.48 -22.92
CA GLN A 235 13.10 -4.13 -23.86
C GLN A 235 13.12 -3.42 -25.22
N SER A 236 11.96 -2.97 -25.73
CA SER A 236 11.90 -2.19 -26.98
C SER A 236 12.62 -0.85 -26.84
N ILE A 237 12.40 -0.13 -25.72
CA ILE A 237 13.06 1.15 -25.46
C ILE A 237 14.58 0.96 -25.35
N VAL A 238 15.04 0.00 -24.52
CA VAL A 238 16.47 -0.28 -24.30
C VAL A 238 17.16 -0.74 -25.58
N LYS A 239 16.50 -1.52 -26.43
CA LYS A 239 17.04 -1.93 -27.71
C LYS A 239 17.31 -0.75 -28.67
N GLN A 240 16.46 0.29 -28.67
CA GLN A 240 16.65 1.49 -29.50
C GLN A 240 17.59 2.51 -28.83
N HIS A 241 17.57 2.59 -27.51
CA HIS A 241 18.29 3.56 -26.70
C HIS A 241 19.03 2.86 -25.54
N PRO A 242 20.08 2.11 -25.83
CA PRO A 242 20.82 1.36 -24.80
C PRO A 242 21.52 2.26 -23.75
N GLU A 243 21.71 3.54 -24.06
CA GLU A 243 22.23 4.56 -23.14
C GLU A 243 21.16 5.16 -22.22
N TYR A 244 19.86 4.87 -22.43
CA TYR A 244 18.77 5.47 -21.63
C TYR A 244 18.61 4.73 -20.30
N LEU A 245 19.41 5.14 -19.31
CA LEU A 245 19.53 4.54 -18.00
C LEU A 245 18.19 4.35 -17.25
N PRO A 246 17.21 5.30 -17.26
CA PRO A 246 15.93 5.09 -16.57
C PRO A 246 15.17 3.83 -17.02
N ALA A 247 15.16 3.54 -18.33
CA ALA A 247 14.51 2.34 -18.85
C ALA A 247 15.28 1.06 -18.50
N GLN A 248 16.62 1.11 -18.52
CA GLN A 248 17.44 -0.03 -18.08
C GLN A 248 17.21 -0.37 -16.62
N MET A 249 17.18 0.64 -15.73
CA MET A 249 16.97 0.42 -14.29
C MET A 249 15.57 -0.12 -13.99
N LEU A 250 14.54 0.43 -14.65
CA LEU A 250 13.18 -0.08 -14.48
C LEU A 250 13.03 -1.52 -15.03
N LEU A 251 13.72 -1.85 -16.14
CA LEU A 251 13.75 -3.22 -16.66
C LEU A 251 14.36 -4.18 -15.64
N GLY A 252 15.51 -3.85 -15.04
CA GLY A 252 16.13 -4.65 -13.98
C GLY A 252 15.18 -4.90 -12.82
N ARG A 253 14.43 -3.86 -12.39
CA ARG A 253 13.42 -3.97 -11.37
C ARG A 253 12.28 -4.94 -11.74
N VAL A 254 11.74 -4.80 -12.94
CA VAL A 254 10.68 -5.69 -13.46
C VAL A 254 11.14 -7.16 -13.52
N LEU A 255 12.39 -7.41 -13.90
CA LEU A 255 12.95 -8.76 -13.94
C LEU A 255 13.07 -9.38 -12.53
N VAL A 256 13.40 -8.57 -11.51
CA VAL A 256 13.39 -9.00 -10.09
C VAL A 256 11.96 -9.36 -9.66
N GLU A 257 11.00 -8.46 -9.88
CA GLU A 257 9.60 -8.69 -9.48
C GLU A 257 8.99 -9.96 -10.12
N ARG A 258 9.43 -10.28 -11.33
CA ARG A 258 9.01 -11.51 -12.02
C ARG A 258 9.82 -12.77 -11.64
N GLY A 259 10.83 -12.64 -10.81
CA GLY A 259 11.75 -13.74 -10.53
C GLY A 259 12.52 -14.25 -11.76
N SER A 260 12.69 -13.40 -12.79
CA SER A 260 13.31 -13.77 -14.07
C SER A 260 14.85 -13.71 -13.98
N TRP A 261 15.43 -14.55 -13.11
CA TRP A 261 16.86 -14.48 -12.72
C TRP A 261 17.83 -14.63 -13.88
N ALA A 262 17.60 -15.56 -14.82
CA ALA A 262 18.46 -15.73 -15.98
C ALA A 262 18.43 -14.50 -16.93
N ALA A 263 17.26 -13.87 -17.09
CA ALA A 263 17.14 -12.64 -17.85
C ALA A 263 17.83 -11.47 -17.15
N LEU A 264 17.76 -11.41 -15.81
CA LEU A 264 18.43 -10.40 -14.99
C LEU A 264 19.96 -10.51 -15.10
N GLU A 265 20.51 -11.70 -15.11
CA GLU A 265 21.96 -11.93 -15.33
C GLU A 265 22.39 -11.46 -16.73
N THR A 266 21.59 -11.74 -17.77
CA THR A 266 21.82 -11.22 -19.12
C THR A 266 21.76 -9.70 -19.16
N TRP A 267 20.72 -9.11 -18.55
CA TRP A 267 20.56 -7.65 -18.42
C TRP A 267 21.80 -7.00 -17.78
N SER A 268 22.33 -7.60 -16.71
CA SER A 268 23.51 -7.06 -16.01
C SER A 268 24.77 -6.99 -16.90
N GLN A 269 24.91 -7.92 -17.86
CA GLN A 269 26.03 -7.96 -18.81
C GLN A 269 25.86 -6.94 -19.96
N GLU A 270 24.63 -6.56 -20.28
CA GLU A 270 24.30 -5.64 -21.36
C GLU A 270 24.23 -4.17 -20.91
N LEU A 271 24.35 -3.90 -19.60
CA LEU A 271 24.33 -2.54 -19.06
C LEU A 271 25.43 -1.68 -19.66
N SER A 272 25.09 -0.47 -20.03
CA SER A 272 26.01 0.52 -20.58
C SER A 272 25.87 1.87 -19.87
N GLY A 273 26.92 2.67 -19.89
CA GLY A 273 26.96 3.97 -19.23
C GLY A 273 27.35 3.89 -17.75
N ASP A 274 27.05 4.94 -16.99
CA ASP A 274 27.41 5.07 -15.56
C ASP A 274 26.30 4.53 -14.66
N TYR A 275 25.92 3.25 -14.86
CA TYR A 275 24.83 2.62 -14.11
C TYR A 275 25.16 2.42 -12.62
N GLU A 276 26.45 2.30 -12.24
CA GLU A 276 26.86 2.18 -10.85
C GLU A 276 26.63 3.45 -10.03
N SER A 277 26.44 4.60 -10.69
CA SER A 277 26.06 5.84 -10.02
C SER A 277 24.57 5.89 -9.67
N ASP A 278 23.73 5.05 -10.29
CA ASP A 278 22.29 4.99 -10.03
C ASP A 278 22.02 4.07 -8.83
N TRP A 279 21.27 4.58 -7.86
CA TRP A 279 20.91 3.85 -6.64
C TRP A 279 20.07 2.61 -6.91
N SER A 280 19.23 2.64 -7.96
CA SER A 280 18.32 1.54 -8.27
C SER A 280 19.03 0.31 -8.80
N TYR A 281 20.19 0.46 -9.46
CA TYR A 281 21.06 -0.67 -9.80
C TYR A 281 21.45 -1.48 -8.56
N TRP A 282 21.87 -0.79 -7.50
CA TRP A 282 22.30 -1.44 -6.26
C TRP A 282 21.15 -2.08 -5.51
N LEU A 283 19.95 -1.49 -5.61
CA LEU A 283 18.74 -2.09 -5.05
C LEU A 283 18.41 -3.41 -5.75
N VAL A 284 18.43 -3.44 -7.09
CA VAL A 284 18.22 -4.65 -7.92
C VAL A 284 19.27 -5.72 -7.59
N LEU A 285 20.53 -5.34 -7.46
CA LEU A 285 21.61 -6.26 -7.10
C LEU A 285 21.44 -6.80 -5.68
N GLY A 286 20.96 -5.98 -4.76
CA GLY A 286 20.63 -6.39 -3.40
C GLY A 286 19.50 -7.41 -3.37
N ASP A 287 18.42 -7.18 -4.10
CA ASP A 287 17.29 -8.10 -4.21
C ASP A 287 17.71 -9.44 -4.82
N TRP A 288 18.54 -9.42 -5.86
CA TRP A 288 19.10 -10.63 -6.47
C TRP A 288 19.98 -11.43 -5.49
N ALA A 289 20.84 -10.75 -4.71
CA ALA A 289 21.71 -11.40 -3.73
C ALA A 289 20.89 -11.98 -2.57
N TYR A 290 19.88 -11.24 -2.11
CA TYR A 290 19.02 -11.65 -1.00
C TYR A 290 18.24 -12.94 -1.33
N GLU A 291 17.67 -13.02 -2.51
CA GLU A 291 16.94 -14.21 -2.98
C GLU A 291 17.83 -15.46 -3.15
N ARG A 292 19.12 -15.26 -3.26
CA ARG A 292 20.11 -16.35 -3.31
C ARG A 292 20.72 -16.68 -1.96
N ALA A 293 20.14 -16.18 -0.87
CA ALA A 293 20.62 -16.31 0.50
C ALA A 293 22.06 -15.77 0.72
N GLU A 294 22.53 -14.88 -0.18
CA GLU A 294 23.80 -14.17 -0.03
C GLU A 294 23.61 -12.89 0.78
N VAL A 295 23.10 -13.04 2.01
CA VAL A 295 22.58 -11.93 2.83
C VAL A 295 23.64 -10.85 3.09
N ALA A 296 24.90 -11.23 3.36
CA ALA A 296 25.99 -10.27 3.56
C ALA A 296 26.28 -9.42 2.30
N MET A 297 26.11 -10.00 1.10
CA MET A 297 26.21 -9.28 -0.17
C MET A 297 25.00 -8.35 -0.37
N ALA A 298 23.81 -8.79 0.00
CA ALA A 298 22.59 -7.98 -0.06
C ALA A 298 22.70 -6.75 0.85
N VAL A 299 23.15 -6.93 2.10
CA VAL A 299 23.43 -5.81 3.02
C VAL A 299 24.37 -4.78 2.38
N ARG A 300 25.46 -5.24 1.76
CA ARG A 300 26.38 -4.33 1.06
C ARG A 300 25.71 -3.59 -0.08
N ALA A 301 24.94 -4.27 -0.92
CA ALA A 301 24.28 -3.66 -2.07
C ALA A 301 23.22 -2.63 -1.64
N TYR A 302 22.38 -2.95 -0.66
CA TYR A 302 21.42 -2.01 -0.11
C TYR A 302 22.10 -0.78 0.53
N ALA A 303 23.20 -0.99 1.24
CA ALA A 303 23.99 0.12 1.78
C ALA A 303 24.58 1.02 0.68
N GLU A 304 25.07 0.46 -0.43
CA GLU A 304 25.51 1.23 -1.61
C GLU A 304 24.35 2.01 -2.26
N SER A 305 23.15 1.43 -2.29
CA SER A 305 21.93 2.11 -2.78
C SER A 305 21.61 3.35 -1.95
N ILE A 306 21.51 3.22 -0.61
CA ILE A 306 21.17 4.34 0.27
C ILE A 306 22.25 5.41 0.34
N GLN A 307 23.54 5.08 0.11
CA GLN A 307 24.59 6.09 0.04
C GLN A 307 24.44 6.98 -1.20
N ARG A 308 23.92 6.43 -2.30
CA ARG A 308 23.65 7.20 -3.54
C ARG A 308 22.36 8.00 -3.46
N ASN A 309 21.31 7.41 -2.90
CA ASN A 309 20.05 8.11 -2.64
C ASN A 309 19.52 7.79 -1.24
N PRO A 310 19.85 8.62 -0.25
CA PRO A 310 19.44 8.37 1.14
C PRO A 310 17.96 8.67 1.43
N ASP A 311 17.20 9.08 0.42
CA ASP A 311 15.81 9.50 0.58
C ASP A 311 14.81 8.42 0.16
N VAL A 312 15.30 7.24 -0.29
CA VAL A 312 14.48 6.12 -0.71
C VAL A 312 14.17 5.21 0.47
N LEU A 313 12.95 5.25 0.99
CA LEU A 313 12.49 4.43 2.14
C LEU A 313 12.74 2.94 1.90
N GLN A 314 12.38 2.41 0.72
CA GLN A 314 12.54 1.00 0.37
C GLN A 314 13.97 0.48 0.56
N GLY A 315 14.99 1.28 0.19
CA GLY A 315 16.40 0.90 0.39
C GLY A 315 16.75 0.72 1.88
N TRP A 316 16.22 1.58 2.74
CA TRP A 316 16.41 1.51 4.18
C TRP A 316 15.68 0.34 4.82
N THR A 317 14.42 0.11 4.44
CA THR A 317 13.63 -1.04 4.93
C THR A 317 14.31 -2.36 4.56
N LYS A 318 14.73 -2.53 3.30
CA LYS A 318 15.43 -3.73 2.84
C LYS A 318 16.79 -3.91 3.52
N LEU A 319 17.52 -2.83 3.76
CA LEU A 319 18.77 -2.89 4.53
C LEU A 319 18.50 -3.37 5.96
N ASN A 320 17.47 -2.83 6.62
CA ASN A 320 17.11 -3.22 7.97
C ASN A 320 16.74 -4.71 8.05
N VAL A 321 15.88 -5.18 7.16
CA VAL A 321 15.47 -6.59 7.06
C VAL A 321 16.70 -7.49 6.84
N ALA A 322 17.56 -7.16 5.89
CA ALA A 322 18.75 -7.95 5.60
C ALA A 322 19.77 -7.96 6.75
N LEU A 323 19.89 -6.88 7.52
CA LEU A 323 20.74 -6.84 8.71
C LEU A 323 20.21 -7.71 9.83
N ASN A 324 18.91 -7.70 10.08
CA ASN A 324 18.27 -8.55 11.08
C ASN A 324 18.47 -10.03 10.71
N GLU A 325 18.31 -10.39 9.43
CA GLU A 325 18.54 -11.75 8.97
C GLU A 325 20.03 -12.13 9.08
N LEU A 326 20.95 -11.23 8.69
CA LEU A 326 22.40 -11.50 8.81
C LEU A 326 22.81 -11.78 10.27
N SER A 327 22.26 -11.02 11.21
CA SER A 327 22.50 -11.20 12.64
C SER A 327 22.01 -12.56 13.13
N ALA A 328 20.92 -13.08 12.59
CA ALA A 328 20.31 -14.35 12.97
C ALA A 328 21.06 -15.56 12.38
N ILE A 329 21.50 -15.49 11.10
CA ILE A 329 22.07 -16.62 10.37
C ILE A 329 23.60 -16.67 10.40
N ASP A 330 24.27 -15.53 10.48
CA ASP A 330 25.73 -15.38 10.47
C ASP A 330 26.19 -14.25 11.39
N ALA A 331 26.06 -14.49 12.69
CA ALA A 331 26.47 -13.54 13.73
C ALA A 331 27.94 -13.10 13.60
N ALA A 332 28.82 -13.97 13.09
CA ALA A 332 30.24 -13.65 12.90
C ALA A 332 30.45 -12.58 11.79
N SER A 333 29.73 -12.71 10.69
CA SER A 333 29.72 -11.67 9.64
C SER A 333 29.09 -10.38 10.12
N TYR A 334 28.02 -10.46 10.90
CA TYR A 334 27.38 -9.28 11.51
C TYR A 334 28.34 -8.56 12.47
N GLU A 335 28.98 -9.27 13.40
CA GLU A 335 30.00 -8.72 14.31
C GLU A 335 31.22 -8.17 13.51
N GLY A 336 31.58 -8.82 12.41
CA GLY A 336 32.64 -8.41 11.51
C GLY A 336 32.40 -7.07 10.82
N LEU A 337 31.17 -6.53 10.81
CA LEU A 337 30.89 -5.16 10.35
C LEU A 337 31.61 -4.14 11.22
N GLY A 338 31.87 -4.46 12.49
CA GLY A 338 32.47 -3.52 13.46
C GLY A 338 31.56 -2.33 13.76
N TRP A 339 30.27 -2.49 13.54
CA TRP A 339 29.27 -1.50 13.89
C TRP A 339 28.84 -1.69 15.35
N ASP A 340 28.69 -0.60 16.07
CA ASP A 340 28.10 -0.65 17.40
C ASP A 340 26.57 -0.70 17.31
N ASN A 341 25.90 -1.02 18.41
CA ASN A 341 24.43 -1.12 18.45
C ASN A 341 23.72 0.18 18.04
N SER A 342 24.39 1.34 18.14
CA SER A 342 23.79 2.62 17.74
C SER A 342 23.56 2.71 16.22
N VAL A 343 24.26 1.92 15.41
CA VAL A 343 24.07 1.92 13.95
C VAL A 343 22.70 1.36 13.59
N GLN A 344 22.31 0.27 14.23
CA GLN A 344 20.98 -0.32 14.05
C GLN A 344 19.89 0.69 14.46
N ASP A 345 20.03 1.30 15.65
CA ASP A 345 19.09 2.32 16.14
C ASP A 345 18.97 3.51 15.15
N TRP A 346 20.07 3.92 14.50
CA TRP A 346 20.05 5.02 13.52
C TRP A 346 19.37 4.61 12.21
N ILE A 347 19.53 3.35 11.77
CA ILE A 347 18.83 2.83 10.59
C ILE A 347 17.33 2.82 10.86
N GLU A 348 16.94 2.28 12.00
CA GLU A 348 15.54 2.22 12.43
C GLU A 348 14.91 3.61 12.59
N ASP A 349 15.59 4.54 13.27
CA ASP A 349 15.11 5.93 13.37
C ASP A 349 14.92 6.59 12.00
N ARG A 350 15.84 6.30 11.06
CA ARG A 350 15.70 6.83 9.71
C ARG A 350 14.54 6.20 8.94
N VAL A 351 14.33 4.89 9.04
CA VAL A 351 13.16 4.20 8.45
C VAL A 351 11.87 4.86 8.94
N ARG A 352 11.69 4.98 10.27
CA ARG A 352 10.50 5.61 10.86
C ARG A 352 10.30 7.03 10.36
N ARG A 353 11.34 7.87 10.33
CA ARG A 353 11.25 9.28 9.88
C ARG A 353 10.93 9.39 8.40
N LEU A 354 11.49 8.54 7.55
CA LEU A 354 11.19 8.54 6.12
C LEU A 354 9.77 8.08 5.86
N ALA A 355 9.31 7.02 6.53
CA ALA A 355 7.92 6.56 6.45
C ALA A 355 6.94 7.66 6.87
N THR A 356 7.17 8.29 8.03
CA THR A 356 6.38 9.45 8.49
C THR A 356 6.36 10.58 7.45
N LEU A 357 7.53 10.90 6.86
CA LEU A 357 7.64 11.97 5.89
C LEU A 357 6.87 11.67 4.59
N GLU A 358 6.94 10.45 4.10
CA GLU A 358 6.20 10.03 2.89
C GLU A 358 4.70 10.10 3.13
N GLN A 359 4.21 9.56 4.23
CA GLN A 359 2.80 9.62 4.59
C GLN A 359 2.28 11.05 4.75
N LEU A 360 3.06 11.94 5.40
CA LEU A 360 2.72 13.36 5.53
C LEU A 360 2.63 14.07 4.17
N ARG A 361 3.54 13.74 3.24
CA ARG A 361 3.54 14.32 1.88
C ARG A 361 2.36 13.83 1.05
N GLU A 362 2.03 12.56 1.16
CA GLU A 362 0.94 11.94 0.42
C GLU A 362 -0.42 12.52 0.86
N GLN A 363 -0.64 12.66 2.15
CA GLN A 363 -1.86 13.23 2.72
C GLN A 363 -1.92 14.76 2.64
N PHE A 364 -0.83 15.42 2.23
CA PHE A 364 -0.74 16.88 2.23
C PHE A 364 -1.67 17.52 1.21
N ASN A 365 -2.57 18.37 1.70
CA ASN A 365 -3.42 19.21 0.86
C ASN A 365 -3.41 20.66 1.38
N PRO A 366 -2.88 21.64 0.61
CA PRO A 366 -2.77 23.03 1.06
C PRO A 366 -4.10 23.73 1.29
N GLN A 367 -5.24 23.14 0.89
CA GLN A 367 -6.59 23.69 1.08
C GLN A 367 -7.21 23.24 2.40
N ARG A 368 -6.66 22.23 3.06
CA ARG A 368 -7.17 21.74 4.34
C ARG A 368 -6.89 22.71 5.49
N PRO A 369 -7.78 22.78 6.50
CA PRO A 369 -7.56 23.62 7.68
C PRO A 369 -6.29 23.25 8.48
N ASP A 370 -5.90 21.99 8.48
CA ASP A 370 -4.73 21.44 9.20
C ASP A 370 -3.43 21.52 8.40
N ALA A 371 -3.44 22.03 7.16
CA ALA A 371 -2.25 22.09 6.29
C ALA A 371 -1.02 22.75 6.96
N VAL A 372 -1.21 23.79 7.78
CA VAL A 372 -0.11 24.43 8.51
C VAL A 372 0.47 23.50 9.58
N ILE A 373 -0.36 22.69 10.22
CA ILE A 373 0.11 21.70 11.23
C ILE A 373 0.95 20.63 10.54
N GLN A 374 0.45 20.08 9.43
CA GLN A 374 1.20 19.10 8.62
C GLN A 374 2.56 19.65 8.15
N ILE A 375 2.62 20.91 7.72
CA ILE A 375 3.89 21.55 7.33
C ILE A 375 4.85 21.66 8.53
N VAL A 376 4.37 21.93 9.73
CA VAL A 376 5.22 21.95 10.94
C VAL A 376 5.85 20.58 11.17
N GLU A 377 5.10 19.51 11.01
CA GLU A 377 5.56 18.12 11.16
C GLU A 377 6.55 17.75 10.06
N ILE A 378 6.21 18.00 8.78
CA ILE A 378 7.13 17.79 7.65
C ILE A 378 8.47 18.54 7.88
N ALA A 379 8.42 19.84 8.21
CA ALA A 379 9.61 20.63 8.39
C ALA A 379 10.44 20.17 9.61
N SER A 380 9.81 19.69 10.66
CA SER A 380 10.47 19.14 11.84
C SER A 380 11.17 17.82 11.52
N THR A 381 10.48 16.89 10.85
CA THR A 381 11.03 15.60 10.41
C THR A 381 12.21 15.79 9.46
N LEU A 382 12.09 16.68 8.48
CA LEU A 382 13.19 17.03 7.56
C LEU A 382 14.40 17.63 8.29
N ARG A 383 14.18 18.44 9.32
CA ARG A 383 15.26 18.99 10.17
C ARG A 383 16.03 17.88 10.88
N GLU A 384 15.33 16.89 11.44
CA GLU A 384 15.94 15.73 12.10
C GLU A 384 16.66 14.82 11.09
N LEU A 385 16.11 14.64 9.88
CA LEU A 385 16.77 13.96 8.77
C LEU A 385 18.00 14.69 8.23
N GLY A 386 18.27 15.93 8.69
CA GLY A 386 19.41 16.74 8.22
C GLY A 386 19.20 17.40 6.86
N ARG A 387 17.94 17.57 6.41
CA ARG A 387 17.54 18.17 5.11
C ARG A 387 17.10 19.63 5.31
N LEU A 388 17.97 20.47 5.82
CA LEU A 388 17.64 21.82 6.30
C LEU A 388 17.11 22.75 5.20
N TRP A 389 17.59 22.67 3.97
CA TRP A 389 17.13 23.50 2.85
C TRP A 389 15.66 23.21 2.50
N GLU A 390 15.32 21.95 2.50
CA GLU A 390 13.95 21.51 2.23
C GLU A 390 13.01 21.84 3.39
N ALA A 391 13.45 21.58 4.63
CA ALA A 391 12.71 21.95 5.83
C ALA A 391 12.36 23.45 5.85
N GLU A 392 13.33 24.30 5.50
CA GLU A 392 13.11 25.75 5.38
C GLU A 392 12.16 26.11 4.25
N ALA A 393 12.25 25.43 3.12
CA ALA A 393 11.38 25.69 1.97
C ALA A 393 9.91 25.34 2.28
N TRP A 394 9.65 24.20 2.92
CA TRP A 394 8.33 23.86 3.43
C TRP A 394 7.80 24.90 4.41
N ALA A 395 8.62 25.27 5.39
CA ALA A 395 8.22 26.28 6.38
C ALA A 395 7.98 27.66 5.73
N ALA A 396 8.80 28.05 4.74
CA ALA A 396 8.65 29.31 4.03
C ALA A 396 7.34 29.40 3.23
N ILE A 397 7.02 28.36 2.46
CA ILE A 397 5.78 28.33 1.64
C ILE A 397 4.55 28.22 2.55
N GLY A 398 4.63 27.48 3.67
CA GLY A 398 3.56 27.37 4.65
C GLY A 398 3.16 28.70 5.26
N MET A 399 4.11 29.63 5.44
CA MET A 399 3.82 30.99 5.90
C MET A 399 2.92 31.78 4.94
N THR A 400 2.81 31.38 3.69
CA THR A 400 1.97 32.03 2.67
C THR A 400 0.52 31.52 2.64
N LEU A 401 0.23 30.37 3.30
CA LEU A 401 -1.11 29.81 3.33
C LEU A 401 -2.09 30.76 4.03
N PRO A 402 -3.37 30.83 3.58
CA PRO A 402 -4.33 31.78 4.14
C PRO A 402 -4.85 31.37 5.53
N ASN A 403 -4.91 30.05 5.81
CA ASN A 403 -5.55 29.47 6.99
C ASN A 403 -4.54 28.93 8.00
N GLY A 404 -4.96 28.75 9.24
CA GLY A 404 -4.20 28.16 10.34
C GLY A 404 -3.32 29.12 11.13
N SER A 405 -3.05 28.80 12.41
CA SER A 405 -2.11 29.55 13.26
C SER A 405 -0.67 29.31 12.80
N LYS A 406 0.07 30.38 12.62
CA LYS A 406 1.45 30.36 12.11
C LYS A 406 2.51 30.48 13.20
N ASP A 407 2.13 30.58 14.45
CA ASP A 407 3.08 30.81 15.56
C ASP A 407 4.06 29.65 15.68
N ARG A 408 3.55 28.41 15.78
CA ARG A 408 4.38 27.20 15.83
C ARG A 408 5.23 27.01 14.56
N LEU A 409 4.67 27.33 13.39
CA LEU A 409 5.42 27.28 12.13
C LEU A 409 6.57 28.32 12.09
N ALA A 410 6.31 29.53 12.59
CA ALA A 410 7.34 30.57 12.69
C ALA A 410 8.48 30.17 13.65
N GLU A 411 8.15 29.56 14.78
CA GLU A 411 9.12 29.00 15.73
C GLU A 411 9.97 27.88 15.09
N THR A 412 9.30 26.93 14.43
CA THR A 412 9.96 25.83 13.71
C THR A 412 10.91 26.37 12.65
N ARG A 413 10.44 27.32 11.81
CA ARG A 413 11.26 27.98 10.80
C ARG A 413 12.46 28.73 11.41
N ALA A 414 12.24 29.44 12.51
CA ALA A 414 13.33 30.16 13.21
C ALA A 414 14.38 29.16 13.77
N SER A 415 13.98 27.99 14.24
CA SER A 415 14.89 26.93 14.68
C SER A 415 15.75 26.39 13.53
N ILE A 416 15.14 26.18 12.35
CA ILE A 416 15.83 25.72 11.14
C ILE A 416 16.83 26.78 10.66
N LEU A 417 16.42 28.04 10.57
CA LEU A 417 17.26 29.15 10.12
C LEU A 417 18.50 29.40 11.03
N ARG A 418 18.42 29.05 12.33
CA ARG A 418 19.59 29.08 13.22
C ARG A 418 20.68 28.07 12.82
N LEU A 419 20.29 26.94 12.23
CA LEU A 419 21.20 25.87 11.79
C LEU A 419 21.66 26.06 10.34
N LEU A 420 20.80 26.62 9.49
CA LEU A 420 21.03 26.74 8.06
C LEU A 420 22.09 27.81 7.75
N ARG A 421 23.08 27.44 6.94
CA ARG A 421 24.15 28.31 6.44
C ARG A 421 24.19 28.24 4.92
N LYS A 422 24.83 29.19 4.27
CA LYS A 422 24.92 29.24 2.81
C LYS A 422 25.65 28.02 2.22
N ASP A 423 26.56 27.44 2.96
CA ASP A 423 27.37 26.26 2.62
C ASP A 423 26.80 24.94 3.19
N THR A 424 25.63 24.99 3.84
CA THR A 424 24.96 23.77 4.31
C THR A 424 24.67 22.85 3.13
N PRO A 425 25.15 21.58 3.16
CA PRO A 425 24.85 20.63 2.10
C PRO A 425 23.37 20.29 2.08
N TRP A 426 22.87 19.75 0.95
CA TRP A 426 21.48 19.29 0.85
C TRP A 426 21.16 18.26 1.92
N GLN A 427 22.03 17.25 2.10
CA GLN A 427 21.97 16.28 3.17
C GLN A 427 23.13 16.50 4.15
N SER A 428 22.84 16.73 5.42
CA SER A 428 23.84 16.88 6.48
C SER A 428 24.22 15.51 7.05
N LEU A 429 25.49 15.12 6.91
CA LEU A 429 26.03 13.86 7.46
C LEU A 429 26.20 13.91 8.98
N ALA A 430 26.41 15.10 9.57
CA ALA A 430 26.55 15.26 11.02
C ALA A 430 25.29 14.85 11.80
N LYS A 431 24.12 14.95 11.15
CA LYS A 431 22.84 14.51 11.71
C LYS A 431 22.49 13.05 11.36
N GLN A 432 23.17 12.48 10.39
CA GLN A 432 22.90 11.13 9.88
C GLN A 432 24.22 10.40 9.63
N PRO A 433 24.96 10.03 10.68
CA PRO A 433 26.28 9.40 10.55
C PRO A 433 26.21 8.04 9.85
N VAL A 434 25.07 7.35 9.92
CA VAL A 434 24.81 6.09 9.24
C VAL A 434 24.95 6.17 7.72
N LEU A 435 24.89 7.36 7.10
CA LEU A 435 25.14 7.54 5.66
C LEU A 435 26.62 7.41 5.26
N ASN A 436 27.52 7.30 6.22
CA ASN A 436 28.96 7.21 5.98
C ASN A 436 29.57 5.94 6.61
N LEU A 437 28.85 4.83 6.54
CA LEU A 437 29.33 3.53 7.05
C LEU A 437 30.47 2.98 6.18
N GLY A 438 31.47 2.42 6.83
CA GLY A 438 32.52 1.65 6.15
C GLY A 438 32.01 0.30 5.65
N LEU A 439 31.93 0.12 4.33
CA LEU A 439 31.37 -1.09 3.73
C LEU A 439 32.45 -2.10 3.31
N SER A 440 33.74 -1.80 3.54
CA SER A 440 34.85 -2.63 3.06
C SER A 440 34.91 -4.03 3.65
N ASN A 441 34.29 -4.24 4.80
CA ASN A 441 34.26 -5.54 5.49
C ASN A 441 33.23 -6.50 4.91
N LEU A 442 32.32 -6.01 4.08
CA LEU A 442 31.32 -6.82 3.40
C LEU A 442 31.80 -7.26 2.01
N PRO A 443 31.38 -8.44 1.50
CA PRO A 443 31.74 -8.89 0.17
C PRO A 443 31.25 -7.88 -0.89
N ALA A 444 32.11 -7.61 -1.88
CA ALA A 444 31.73 -6.73 -2.98
C ALA A 444 30.61 -7.38 -3.81
N PRO A 445 29.46 -6.72 -3.99
CA PRO A 445 28.37 -7.27 -4.74
C PRO A 445 28.72 -7.40 -6.24
N SER A 446 28.37 -8.53 -6.86
CA SER A 446 28.58 -8.74 -8.28
C SER A 446 27.74 -9.90 -8.80
N PHE A 447 27.04 -9.69 -9.92
CA PHE A 447 26.33 -10.76 -10.64
C PHE A 447 27.29 -11.87 -11.19
N LEU A 448 28.58 -11.62 -11.34
CA LEU A 448 29.51 -12.50 -12.06
C LEU A 448 30.22 -13.55 -11.20
N LYS A 449 30.05 -13.55 -9.87
CA LYS A 449 30.86 -14.42 -8.97
C LYS A 449 30.27 -15.79 -8.69
N HIS A 450 29.14 -16.18 -9.24
CA HIS A 450 28.39 -17.37 -8.79
C HIS A 450 28.27 -18.54 -9.77
N VAL A 451 29.05 -18.60 -10.82
CA VAL A 451 29.02 -19.74 -11.77
C VAL A 451 29.48 -21.08 -11.15
N ASP A 452 30.17 -21.08 -10.00
CA ASP A 452 30.83 -22.29 -9.45
C ASP A 452 30.32 -22.78 -8.08
N ARG A 453 29.21 -22.29 -7.54
CA ARG A 453 28.72 -22.68 -6.19
C ARG A 453 27.45 -23.53 -6.13
N ASP A 454 26.93 -24.01 -7.23
CA ASP A 454 25.72 -24.87 -7.24
C ASP A 454 25.90 -26.23 -6.52
N ALA A 455 27.08 -26.50 -5.98
CA ALA A 455 27.38 -27.78 -5.32
C ALA A 455 27.47 -27.76 -3.77
N ALA A 456 27.46 -26.59 -3.13
CA ALA A 456 27.73 -26.47 -1.69
C ALA A 456 26.56 -26.07 -0.79
N HIS A 457 25.45 -25.60 -1.33
CA HIS A 457 24.29 -25.13 -0.53
C HIS A 457 23.03 -25.99 -0.68
N SER A 458 23.23 -27.32 -0.62
CA SER A 458 22.13 -28.30 -0.66
C SER A 458 21.28 -28.37 0.63
N HIS A 459 21.43 -27.46 1.58
CA HIS A 459 20.61 -27.47 2.79
C HIS A 459 19.39 -26.55 2.71
N VAL A 460 19.42 -25.46 1.92
CA VAL A 460 18.21 -24.67 1.59
C VAL A 460 17.58 -25.18 0.28
N ALA A 461 18.38 -25.80 -0.60
CA ALA A 461 17.90 -26.39 -1.86
C ALA A 461 17.18 -27.75 -1.71
N LYS A 462 16.94 -28.22 -0.48
CA LYS A 462 16.13 -29.44 -0.27
C LYS A 462 14.62 -29.19 -0.30
N VAL A 463 14.19 -27.92 -0.34
CA VAL A 463 12.79 -27.55 -0.55
C VAL A 463 12.50 -27.21 -2.03
N GLN A 464 13.52 -27.17 -2.89
CA GLN A 464 13.35 -26.95 -4.34
C GLN A 464 13.35 -28.24 -5.17
N ASN A 465 12.89 -29.34 -4.63
CA ASN A 465 12.30 -30.31 -5.53
C ASN A 465 10.89 -29.79 -5.88
N ASP A 466 10.65 -29.58 -7.17
CA ASP A 466 9.31 -29.55 -7.77
C ASP A 466 8.60 -30.91 -7.59
N GLU A 467 8.56 -31.46 -6.38
CA GLU A 467 7.57 -32.44 -6.01
C GLU A 467 6.26 -31.64 -6.00
N ALA A 468 5.49 -31.84 -7.05
CA ALA A 468 4.13 -31.30 -7.13
C ALA A 468 3.44 -31.67 -5.80
N PHE A 469 3.00 -30.67 -5.04
CA PHE A 469 2.13 -30.91 -3.90
C PHE A 469 1.02 -31.86 -4.34
N ALA A 470 0.63 -32.77 -3.48
CA ALA A 470 -0.52 -33.61 -3.74
C ALA A 470 -1.68 -32.71 -4.20
N VAL A 471 -2.37 -33.10 -5.25
CA VAL A 471 -3.49 -32.26 -5.75
C VAL A 471 -4.58 -32.29 -4.70
N SER A 472 -4.66 -31.25 -3.89
CA SER A 472 -5.76 -31.05 -2.95
C SER A 472 -7.11 -31.14 -3.64
N ALA A 473 -8.13 -31.64 -2.96
CA ALA A 473 -9.47 -31.72 -3.54
C ALA A 473 -10.00 -30.32 -3.87
N THR A 474 -10.79 -30.20 -4.92
CA THR A 474 -11.46 -28.91 -5.21
C THR A 474 -12.52 -28.65 -4.16
N PRO A 475 -12.48 -27.51 -3.45
CA PRO A 475 -13.46 -27.14 -2.45
C PRO A 475 -14.88 -27.18 -3.02
N LYS A 476 -15.78 -27.75 -2.26
CA LYS A 476 -17.22 -27.78 -2.55
C LYS A 476 -17.96 -27.11 -1.41
N LEU A 477 -18.54 -25.95 -1.68
CA LEU A 477 -19.20 -25.11 -0.69
C LEU A 477 -20.69 -24.95 -1.03
N SER A 478 -21.56 -25.13 -0.04
CA SER A 478 -23.00 -24.98 -0.22
C SER A 478 -23.55 -24.01 0.81
N ASP A 479 -24.24 -22.95 0.39
CA ASP A 479 -24.94 -22.08 1.32
C ASP A 479 -26.13 -22.78 1.93
N VAL A 480 -26.03 -23.06 3.23
CA VAL A 480 -27.05 -23.75 4.00
C VAL A 480 -27.77 -22.84 5.00
N ALA A 481 -27.43 -21.57 5.09
CA ALA A 481 -27.91 -20.63 6.10
C ALA A 481 -29.44 -20.72 6.32
N GLY A 482 -30.22 -20.55 5.29
CA GLY A 482 -31.68 -20.63 5.36
C GLY A 482 -32.19 -22.02 5.77
N ASN A 483 -31.50 -23.10 5.40
CA ASN A 483 -31.87 -24.46 5.69
C ASN A 483 -31.68 -24.83 7.16
N VAL A 484 -30.68 -24.21 7.79
CA VAL A 484 -30.35 -24.47 9.21
C VAL A 484 -30.96 -23.44 10.17
N GLY A 485 -31.76 -22.49 9.66
CA GLY A 485 -32.44 -21.49 10.48
C GLY A 485 -31.64 -20.19 10.70
N LEU A 486 -30.49 -20.02 10.04
CA LEU A 486 -29.73 -18.78 10.10
C LEU A 486 -30.29 -17.77 9.09
N THR A 487 -31.17 -16.89 9.57
CA THR A 487 -31.89 -15.91 8.74
C THR A 487 -31.64 -14.49 9.22
N PHE A 488 -30.48 -13.93 8.91
CA PHE A 488 -30.10 -12.61 9.35
C PHE A 488 -29.70 -11.75 8.15
N PHE A 489 -30.09 -10.48 8.20
CA PHE A 489 -29.74 -9.48 7.22
C PHE A 489 -29.25 -8.21 7.93
N GLY A 490 -27.96 -7.98 7.95
CA GLY A 490 -27.31 -6.87 8.63
C GLY A 490 -27.36 -5.56 7.85
N ARG A 491 -28.46 -5.23 7.19
CA ARG A 491 -28.65 -4.12 6.27
C ARG A 491 -28.14 -2.79 6.83
N THR A 492 -27.35 -2.04 6.04
CA THR A 492 -26.88 -0.70 6.36
C THR A 492 -27.90 0.38 5.98
N ARG A 493 -28.54 0.29 4.80
CA ARG A 493 -29.49 1.26 4.27
C ARG A 493 -30.48 0.62 3.32
N ASP A 494 -31.64 1.30 3.11
CA ASP A 494 -32.65 0.85 2.15
C ASP A 494 -32.37 1.26 0.69
N ASP A 495 -31.42 2.16 0.45
CA ASP A 495 -31.13 2.77 -0.85
C ASP A 495 -29.70 2.46 -1.39
N LEU A 496 -29.14 1.30 -1.00
CA LEU A 496 -27.81 0.86 -1.45
C LEU A 496 -27.75 0.42 -2.93
N ASP A 497 -28.86 0.50 -3.65
CA ASP A 497 -28.97 0.19 -5.08
C ASP A 497 -28.66 1.41 -5.99
N LYS A 498 -28.17 2.51 -5.41
CA LYS A 498 -27.90 3.77 -6.14
C LYS A 498 -26.48 4.25 -5.93
N PRO A 499 -25.85 4.88 -6.94
CA PRO A 499 -24.56 5.53 -6.77
C PRO A 499 -24.59 6.63 -5.69
N GLY A 500 -23.47 6.83 -5.01
CA GLY A 500 -23.34 7.87 -3.99
C GLY A 500 -23.68 7.36 -2.59
N ILE A 501 -23.18 6.19 -2.24
CA ILE A 501 -23.26 5.62 -0.89
C ILE A 501 -22.32 6.42 0.02
N PRO A 502 -22.78 7.03 1.14
CA PRO A 502 -21.88 7.65 2.12
C PRO A 502 -20.90 6.62 2.71
N LEU A 503 -19.68 7.05 2.99
CA LEU A 503 -18.60 6.14 3.42
C LEU A 503 -19.02 5.24 4.60
N TYR A 504 -19.75 5.79 5.59
CA TYR A 504 -20.16 4.99 6.75
C TYR A 504 -21.03 3.78 6.40
N ALA A 505 -21.82 3.89 5.34
CA ALA A 505 -22.75 2.86 4.92
C ALA A 505 -22.09 1.79 4.02
N THR A 506 -20.78 1.90 3.76
CA THR A 506 -20.01 0.91 2.98
C THR A 506 -19.38 -0.17 3.85
N LEU A 507 -19.33 0.05 5.16
CA LEU A 507 -18.74 -0.82 6.16
C LEU A 507 -19.80 -1.33 7.15
N GLY A 508 -19.42 -2.33 7.97
CA GLY A 508 -20.26 -2.89 9.01
C GLY A 508 -20.75 -4.30 8.72
N CYS A 509 -21.72 -4.75 9.48
CA CYS A 509 -22.28 -6.10 9.42
C CYS A 509 -21.25 -7.20 9.73
N GLY A 510 -20.34 -6.99 10.69
CA GLY A 510 -19.43 -8.02 11.17
C GLY A 510 -20.12 -9.08 12.02
N GLY A 511 -19.36 -10.02 12.57
CA GLY A 511 -19.87 -11.06 13.45
C GLY A 511 -18.76 -11.92 14.04
N GLY A 512 -19.14 -12.91 14.84
CA GLY A 512 -18.17 -13.81 15.45
C GLY A 512 -18.81 -15.08 15.98
N THR A 513 -17.97 -16.08 16.23
CA THR A 513 -18.33 -17.38 16.76
C THR A 513 -17.96 -17.44 18.25
N LEU A 514 -18.87 -17.99 19.06
CA LEU A 514 -18.65 -18.28 20.48
C LEU A 514 -19.48 -19.52 20.87
N ASP A 515 -19.08 -20.21 21.90
CA ASP A 515 -19.88 -21.25 22.56
C ASP A 515 -20.37 -20.65 23.90
N TYR A 516 -21.47 -19.86 23.85
CA TYR A 516 -21.85 -19.01 24.98
C TYR A 516 -22.48 -19.77 26.14
N ASP A 517 -23.02 -20.96 25.89
CA ASP A 517 -23.60 -21.81 26.93
C ASP A 517 -22.79 -23.09 27.24
N LEU A 518 -21.58 -23.18 26.65
CA LEU A 518 -20.60 -24.25 26.85
C LEU A 518 -21.16 -25.65 26.52
N ASP A 519 -22.07 -25.74 25.56
CA ASP A 519 -22.65 -27.02 25.14
C ASP A 519 -21.79 -27.73 24.05
N GLY A 520 -20.73 -27.11 23.56
CA GLY A 520 -19.78 -27.62 22.59
C GLY A 520 -20.19 -27.37 21.14
N TRP A 521 -21.29 -26.64 20.89
CA TRP A 521 -21.70 -26.19 19.57
C TRP A 521 -21.36 -24.72 19.37
N PRO A 522 -20.83 -24.33 18.21
CA PRO A 522 -20.46 -22.91 17.96
C PRO A 522 -21.71 -22.09 17.65
N ASP A 523 -21.93 -21.06 18.45
CA ASP A 523 -22.99 -20.07 18.29
C ASP A 523 -22.50 -18.86 17.50
N LEU A 524 -23.43 -18.00 17.07
CA LEU A 524 -23.07 -16.84 16.23
C LEU A 524 -23.62 -15.52 16.81
N MET A 525 -22.76 -14.53 16.96
CA MET A 525 -23.13 -13.13 17.18
C MET A 525 -22.98 -12.36 15.86
N LEU A 526 -24.05 -11.71 15.40
CA LEU A 526 -24.10 -11.00 14.12
C LEU A 526 -24.48 -9.53 14.33
N MET A 527 -23.74 -8.60 13.73
CA MET A 527 -23.95 -7.16 13.87
C MET A 527 -24.87 -6.60 12.79
N ALA A 528 -25.73 -5.66 13.18
CA ALA A 528 -26.57 -4.91 12.26
C ALA A 528 -26.04 -3.47 12.09
N ALA A 529 -25.80 -3.07 10.85
CA ALA A 529 -25.34 -1.74 10.47
C ALA A 529 -26.46 -0.95 9.77
N GLY A 530 -27.49 -0.64 10.52
CA GLY A 530 -28.64 0.17 10.09
C GLY A 530 -28.74 1.50 10.83
N GLY A 531 -29.65 2.36 10.41
CA GLY A 531 -29.87 3.64 11.08
C GLY A 531 -28.83 4.71 10.75
N THR A 532 -28.66 5.67 11.65
CA THR A 532 -27.81 6.87 11.45
C THR A 532 -26.88 7.08 12.63
N PRO A 533 -25.57 6.80 12.49
CA PRO A 533 -24.61 7.03 13.58
C PRO A 533 -24.64 8.49 14.10
N PRO A 534 -24.50 8.73 15.40
CA PRO A 534 -24.35 7.79 16.50
C PRO A 534 -25.68 7.38 17.17
N GLN A 535 -26.79 7.49 16.47
CA GLN A 535 -28.10 7.15 17.02
C GLN A 535 -28.20 5.62 17.30
N LEU A 536 -29.10 5.27 18.23
CA LEU A 536 -29.41 3.87 18.53
C LEU A 536 -30.69 3.45 17.80
N ASP A 537 -30.72 3.64 16.49
CA ASP A 537 -31.86 3.47 15.61
C ASP A 537 -31.68 2.38 14.54
N SER A 538 -30.60 1.56 14.68
CA SER A 538 -30.42 0.34 13.89
C SER A 538 -31.45 -0.71 14.27
N GLN A 539 -31.67 -1.67 13.36
CA GLN A 539 -32.24 -2.94 13.78
C GLN A 539 -31.31 -3.63 14.80
N PRO A 540 -31.82 -4.50 15.68
CA PRO A 540 -30.97 -5.21 16.62
C PRO A 540 -29.92 -6.09 15.92
N ASN A 541 -28.75 -6.23 16.55
CA ASN A 541 -27.83 -7.34 16.34
C ASN A 541 -28.57 -8.68 16.61
N ALA A 542 -27.95 -9.82 16.32
CA ALA A 542 -28.55 -11.13 16.58
C ALA A 542 -27.55 -12.11 17.21
N LEU A 543 -28.01 -12.80 18.26
CA LEU A 543 -27.35 -13.96 18.84
C LEU A 543 -28.13 -15.23 18.42
N PHE A 544 -27.47 -16.08 17.63
CA PHE A 544 -28.02 -17.36 17.19
C PHE A 544 -27.37 -18.50 17.97
N ARG A 545 -28.18 -19.24 18.72
CA ARG A 545 -27.75 -20.47 19.36
C ARG A 545 -27.77 -21.64 18.38
N ASN A 546 -26.71 -22.41 18.36
CA ASN A 546 -26.60 -23.62 17.56
C ASN A 546 -27.03 -24.86 18.39
N ILE A 547 -27.98 -25.58 17.92
CA ILE A 547 -28.45 -26.82 18.54
C ILE A 547 -28.30 -27.95 17.54
N GLY A 548 -27.16 -28.64 17.57
CA GLY A 548 -26.94 -29.79 16.71
C GLY A 548 -26.93 -29.45 15.20
N GLY A 549 -26.30 -28.35 14.82
CA GLY A 549 -26.22 -27.86 13.44
C GLY A 549 -27.44 -27.05 13.02
N ARG A 550 -28.28 -26.56 13.94
CA ARG A 550 -29.44 -25.69 13.66
C ARG A 550 -29.40 -24.46 14.52
N PHE A 551 -29.65 -23.31 13.92
CA PHE A 551 -29.59 -22.00 14.58
C PHE A 551 -30.99 -21.53 15.01
N ILE A 552 -31.08 -20.98 16.22
CA ILE A 552 -32.28 -20.38 16.81
C ILE A 552 -31.88 -18.99 17.33
N ASP A 553 -32.66 -17.98 16.95
CA ASP A 553 -32.45 -16.60 17.44
C ASP A 553 -32.80 -16.50 18.92
N MET A 554 -31.81 -16.19 19.72
CA MET A 554 -31.89 -16.03 21.17
C MET A 554 -31.75 -14.58 21.63
N THR A 555 -31.57 -13.64 20.74
CA THR A 555 -31.21 -12.24 20.99
C THR A 555 -32.01 -11.60 22.12
N GLN A 556 -33.34 -11.72 22.06
CA GLN A 556 -34.22 -11.14 23.08
C GLN A 556 -34.23 -11.94 24.40
N THR A 557 -34.07 -13.25 24.29
CA THR A 557 -34.13 -14.14 25.46
C THR A 557 -32.86 -14.08 26.30
N SER A 558 -31.74 -13.84 25.64
CA SER A 558 -30.41 -13.75 26.25
C SER A 558 -30.02 -12.34 26.68
N ASP A 559 -30.88 -11.32 26.52
CA ASP A 559 -30.55 -9.91 26.76
C ASP A 559 -29.32 -9.39 25.99
N ALA A 560 -29.02 -10.00 24.83
CA ALA A 560 -27.88 -9.64 23.99
C ALA A 560 -28.20 -8.55 22.96
N VAL A 561 -29.16 -7.65 23.25
CA VAL A 561 -29.67 -6.64 22.30
C VAL A 561 -28.80 -5.41 22.26
N ASP A 562 -28.33 -5.02 21.04
CA ASP A 562 -27.79 -3.72 20.71
C ASP A 562 -28.45 -3.15 19.45
N THR A 563 -28.69 -1.83 19.44
CA THR A 563 -29.29 -1.10 18.31
C THR A 563 -28.38 0.03 17.81
N GLY A 564 -27.10 -0.04 18.12
CA GLY A 564 -26.07 0.83 17.57
C GLY A 564 -25.83 0.55 16.08
N PHE A 565 -25.05 1.39 15.42
CA PHE A 565 -24.59 1.11 14.07
C PHE A 565 -23.43 0.12 14.12
N GLY A 566 -23.75 -1.16 14.06
CA GLY A 566 -22.83 -2.26 14.31
C GLY A 566 -21.75 -2.41 13.26
N GLN A 567 -20.51 -2.59 13.72
CA GLN A 567 -19.35 -2.82 12.88
C GLN A 567 -18.85 -4.26 13.07
N GLY A 568 -18.08 -4.53 14.09
CA GLY A 568 -17.45 -5.81 14.35
C GLY A 568 -17.77 -6.40 15.72
N VAL A 569 -17.28 -7.61 15.93
CA VAL A 569 -17.41 -8.37 17.17
C VAL A 569 -16.03 -8.88 17.61
N ALA A 570 -15.69 -8.69 18.90
CA ALA A 570 -14.59 -9.42 19.51
C ALA A 570 -15.13 -10.32 20.62
N VAL A 571 -14.69 -11.56 20.63
CA VAL A 571 -15.07 -12.58 21.61
C VAL A 571 -13.88 -12.89 22.51
N GLY A 572 -14.10 -13.01 23.82
CA GLY A 572 -13.07 -13.41 24.79
C GLY A 572 -13.61 -13.39 26.21
N ASP A 573 -12.96 -14.10 27.12
CA ASP A 573 -13.30 -14.16 28.55
C ASP A 573 -12.62 -12.96 29.26
N ILE A 574 -13.31 -11.80 29.29
CA ILE A 574 -12.71 -10.55 29.79
C ILE A 574 -12.63 -10.49 31.31
N ASN A 575 -13.44 -11.29 31.98
CA ASN A 575 -13.52 -11.33 33.45
C ASN A 575 -12.90 -12.60 34.06
N GLU A 576 -12.34 -13.49 33.20
CA GLU A 576 -11.68 -14.75 33.56
C GLU A 576 -12.59 -15.75 34.30
N ASP A 577 -13.91 -15.69 34.09
CA ASP A 577 -14.89 -16.56 34.78
C ASP A 577 -15.14 -17.88 34.04
N GLY A 578 -14.68 -18.04 32.82
CA GLY A 578 -14.77 -19.26 32.01
C GLY A 578 -15.87 -19.23 30.98
N PHE A 579 -16.65 -18.17 30.89
CA PHE A 579 -17.66 -17.95 29.88
C PHE A 579 -17.22 -16.88 28.88
N PRO A 580 -17.40 -17.09 27.57
CA PRO A 580 -16.99 -16.07 26.59
C PRO A 580 -17.92 -14.85 26.68
N ASP A 581 -17.30 -13.68 26.84
CA ASP A 581 -17.91 -12.37 26.76
C ASP A 581 -17.83 -11.80 25.36
N VAL A 582 -18.58 -10.72 25.07
CA VAL A 582 -18.65 -10.11 23.74
C VAL A 582 -18.45 -8.61 23.81
N LEU A 583 -17.49 -8.10 23.05
CA LEU A 583 -17.35 -6.69 22.71
C LEU A 583 -18.07 -6.42 21.39
N LEU A 584 -19.11 -5.58 21.43
CA LEU A 584 -19.84 -5.08 20.27
C LEU A 584 -19.26 -3.72 19.84
N LEU A 585 -18.71 -3.66 18.65
CA LEU A 585 -18.07 -2.49 18.09
C LEU A 585 -19.04 -1.71 17.21
N ASN A 586 -19.15 -0.40 17.45
CA ASN A 586 -20.12 0.46 16.79
C ASN A 586 -19.50 1.71 16.20
N TYR A 587 -20.10 2.24 15.17
CA TYR A 587 -19.92 3.65 14.84
C TYR A 587 -20.81 4.48 15.78
N GLY A 588 -20.32 4.66 16.96
CA GLY A 588 -21.03 5.19 18.11
C GLY A 588 -20.37 4.74 19.40
N VAL A 589 -21.16 4.32 20.35
CA VAL A 589 -20.70 3.82 21.66
C VAL A 589 -20.60 2.30 21.61
N ASN A 590 -19.42 1.76 21.89
CA ASN A 590 -19.20 0.32 22.02
C ASN A 590 -19.86 -0.25 23.26
N ARG A 591 -20.19 -1.55 23.23
CA ARG A 591 -20.76 -2.28 24.37
C ARG A 591 -19.95 -3.53 24.69
N VAL A 592 -19.87 -3.84 25.96
CA VAL A 592 -19.36 -5.12 26.49
C VAL A 592 -20.49 -5.85 27.18
N LEU A 593 -20.80 -7.03 26.65
CA LEU A 593 -21.81 -7.92 27.19
C LEU A 593 -21.11 -9.06 27.93
N ALA A 594 -21.23 -9.07 29.27
CA ALA A 594 -20.72 -10.18 30.08
C ALA A 594 -21.73 -11.33 30.12
N ASN A 595 -21.25 -12.52 29.81
CA ASN A 595 -21.96 -13.75 29.86
C ASN A 595 -22.20 -14.11 31.34
N GLN A 596 -23.43 -14.43 31.74
CA GLN A 596 -23.79 -14.74 33.14
C GLN A 596 -23.71 -16.24 33.45
N GLY A 597 -23.37 -17.09 32.45
CA GLY A 597 -23.31 -18.55 32.63
C GLY A 597 -24.67 -19.24 32.75
N ASP A 598 -25.75 -18.51 32.62
CA ASP A 598 -27.12 -19.03 32.65
C ASP A 598 -27.87 -18.89 31.31
N GLY A 599 -27.14 -18.57 30.27
CA GLY A 599 -27.65 -18.32 28.91
C GLY A 599 -28.07 -16.88 28.65
N THR A 600 -27.77 -15.96 29.59
CA THR A 600 -28.04 -14.51 29.42
C THR A 600 -26.79 -13.68 29.48
N PHE A 601 -26.86 -12.50 28.92
CA PHE A 601 -25.80 -11.49 28.94
C PHE A 601 -26.24 -10.29 29.78
N ARG A 602 -25.25 -9.59 30.34
CA ARG A 602 -25.45 -8.33 31.03
C ARG A 602 -24.54 -7.27 30.43
N ASP A 603 -25.08 -6.12 30.03
CA ASP A 603 -24.26 -4.97 29.64
C ASP A 603 -23.50 -4.44 30.85
N ILE A 604 -22.17 -4.59 30.81
CA ILE A 604 -21.24 -4.15 31.84
C ILE A 604 -20.40 -2.94 31.41
N SER A 605 -20.71 -2.36 30.26
CA SER A 605 -19.89 -1.28 29.67
C SER A 605 -19.68 -0.11 30.64
N ASP A 606 -20.73 0.34 31.35
CA ASP A 606 -20.60 1.45 32.30
C ASP A 606 -19.83 1.06 33.58
N GLU A 607 -19.72 -0.24 33.83
CA GLU A 607 -18.93 -0.77 34.96
C GLU A 607 -17.46 -0.90 34.61
N LEU A 608 -17.15 -1.26 33.35
CA LEU A 608 -15.80 -1.49 32.87
C LEU A 608 -15.08 -0.19 32.47
N PHE A 609 -15.70 0.63 31.64
CA PHE A 609 -15.03 1.82 31.09
C PHE A 609 -15.12 3.00 32.08
N THR A 610 -13.99 3.66 32.28
CA THR A 610 -13.92 4.92 33.04
C THR A 610 -14.39 6.11 32.21
N ASP A 611 -14.32 6.02 30.88
CA ASP A 611 -14.76 7.05 29.91
C ASP A 611 -15.20 6.33 28.62
N ARG A 612 -16.50 6.41 28.29
CA ARG A 612 -17.07 5.84 27.06
C ARG A 612 -17.09 6.90 25.97
N LYS A 613 -16.22 6.75 24.99
CA LYS A 613 -16.18 7.63 23.82
C LYS A 613 -17.08 7.09 22.70
N SER A 614 -17.74 7.99 22.01
CA SER A 614 -18.44 7.67 20.76
C SER A 614 -17.46 7.83 19.62
N GLN A 615 -17.08 6.74 18.97
CA GLN A 615 -16.04 6.67 17.92
C GLN A 615 -16.53 5.79 16.78
N TRP A 616 -15.82 5.77 15.67
CA TRP A 616 -16.03 4.79 14.63
C TRP A 616 -15.11 3.60 14.86
N SER A 617 -15.54 2.70 15.74
CA SER A 617 -14.79 1.49 16.04
C SER A 617 -15.16 0.39 15.05
N THR A 618 -14.18 -0.27 14.46
CA THR A 618 -14.35 -1.28 13.41
C THR A 618 -14.07 -2.68 13.91
N SER A 619 -12.84 -2.98 14.27
CA SER A 619 -12.41 -4.27 14.79
C SER A 619 -11.85 -4.13 16.20
N GLY A 620 -11.71 -5.26 16.90
CA GLY A 620 -11.13 -5.28 18.24
C GLY A 620 -10.67 -6.68 18.62
N ALA A 621 -9.88 -6.75 19.67
CA ALA A 621 -9.38 -8.00 20.23
C ALA A 621 -9.43 -7.98 21.76
N ILE A 622 -9.70 -9.14 22.36
CA ILE A 622 -9.62 -9.40 23.78
C ILE A 622 -8.49 -10.42 23.98
N ALA A 623 -7.42 -10.02 24.67
CA ALA A 623 -6.23 -10.82 24.89
C ALA A 623 -5.42 -10.23 26.06
N ASP A 624 -4.61 -11.04 26.72
CA ASP A 624 -3.62 -10.58 27.69
C ASP A 624 -2.45 -9.92 26.94
N LEU A 625 -2.47 -8.60 26.89
CA LEU A 625 -1.49 -7.84 26.10
C LEU A 625 -0.18 -7.59 26.84
N ASP A 626 -0.21 -7.55 28.19
CA ASP A 626 1.01 -7.30 28.98
C ASP A 626 1.48 -8.51 29.82
N LEU A 627 0.90 -9.67 29.55
CA LEU A 627 1.25 -10.97 30.15
C LEU A 627 1.11 -10.99 31.70
N ASP A 628 0.10 -10.26 32.21
CA ASP A 628 -0.18 -10.25 33.65
C ASP A 628 -1.23 -11.30 34.09
N GLY A 629 -1.77 -12.08 33.14
CA GLY A 629 -2.75 -13.15 33.32
C GLY A 629 -4.19 -12.66 33.29
N LEU A 630 -4.44 -11.39 32.96
CA LEU A 630 -5.78 -10.81 32.81
C LEU A 630 -6.00 -10.42 31.35
N ALA A 631 -7.21 -10.65 30.84
CA ALA A 631 -7.54 -10.24 29.49
C ALA A 631 -7.69 -8.71 29.38
N ASP A 632 -6.91 -8.10 28.49
CA ASP A 632 -6.99 -6.71 28.06
C ASP A 632 -7.83 -6.56 26.82
N MET A 633 -8.00 -5.33 26.33
CA MET A 633 -8.79 -5.07 25.12
C MET A 633 -8.11 -4.04 24.24
N MET A 634 -8.02 -4.33 22.94
CA MET A 634 -7.67 -3.33 21.93
C MET A 634 -8.86 -3.04 21.03
N VAL A 635 -9.13 -1.75 20.79
CA VAL A 635 -10.20 -1.26 19.92
C VAL A 635 -9.57 -0.47 18.79
N VAL A 636 -9.82 -0.91 17.57
CA VAL A 636 -9.37 -0.28 16.33
C VAL A 636 -10.41 0.71 15.83
N ASN A 637 -9.97 1.91 15.48
CA ASN A 637 -10.83 2.99 15.03
C ASN A 637 -10.48 3.45 13.60
N TYR A 638 -11.48 3.92 12.87
CA TYR A 638 -11.35 4.26 11.46
C TYR A 638 -11.17 5.76 11.23
N CYS A 639 -12.28 6.51 11.17
CA CYS A 639 -12.24 7.96 10.98
C CYS A 639 -12.81 8.69 12.20
N ASP A 640 -12.24 9.86 12.51
CA ASP A 640 -12.68 10.69 13.63
C ASP A 640 -13.92 11.52 13.26
N GLY A 641 -14.84 11.67 14.22
CA GLY A 641 -16.07 12.44 14.08
C GLY A 641 -17.17 11.74 13.29
N PHE A 642 -18.18 12.51 12.86
CA PHE A 642 -19.40 12.01 12.20
C PHE A 642 -19.65 12.65 10.83
N ASP A 643 -18.67 13.34 10.25
CA ASP A 643 -18.83 13.99 8.94
C ASP A 643 -19.07 12.98 7.81
N ALA A 644 -18.52 11.76 7.95
CA ALA A 644 -18.70 10.66 7.01
C ALA A 644 -20.15 10.17 6.89
N VAL A 645 -21.02 10.50 7.84
CA VAL A 645 -22.46 10.13 7.82
C VAL A 645 -23.23 10.93 6.76
N THR A 646 -22.84 12.16 6.53
CA THR A 646 -23.62 13.07 5.66
C THR A 646 -22.89 13.51 4.41
N GLN A 647 -21.56 13.35 4.37
CA GLN A 647 -20.76 13.90 3.30
C GLN A 647 -20.64 12.92 2.13
N LEU A 648 -20.95 13.43 0.93
CA LEU A 648 -20.69 12.77 -0.36
C LEU A 648 -19.71 13.62 -1.15
N CYS A 649 -18.95 12.96 -1.99
CA CYS A 649 -18.02 13.55 -2.93
C CYS A 649 -18.56 13.47 -4.36
N GLU A 650 -18.08 14.33 -5.25
CA GLU A 650 -18.45 14.31 -6.66
C GLU A 650 -17.30 13.75 -7.50
N GLN A 651 -17.63 12.91 -8.46
CA GLN A 651 -16.66 12.47 -9.45
C GLN A 651 -16.32 13.61 -10.41
N PRO A 652 -15.06 14.07 -10.50
CA PRO A 652 -14.73 15.30 -11.25
C PRO A 652 -15.06 15.26 -12.73
N GLN A 653 -15.12 14.07 -13.33
CA GLN A 653 -15.35 13.88 -14.77
C GLN A 653 -16.84 13.87 -15.12
N THR A 654 -17.69 13.35 -14.26
CA THR A 654 -19.12 13.10 -14.53
C THR A 654 -20.03 13.96 -13.68
N GLY A 655 -19.57 14.53 -12.56
CA GLY A 655 -20.38 15.24 -11.57
C GLY A 655 -21.35 14.33 -10.80
N LEU A 656 -21.18 13.00 -10.89
CA LEU A 656 -22.01 12.06 -10.14
C LEU A 656 -21.53 11.99 -8.68
N SER A 657 -22.49 11.86 -7.77
CA SER A 657 -22.21 11.61 -6.36
C SER A 657 -21.57 10.24 -6.17
N ARG A 658 -20.60 10.15 -5.25
CA ARG A 658 -19.91 8.92 -4.88
C ARG A 658 -19.48 8.97 -3.41
N SER A 659 -19.10 7.82 -2.86
CA SER A 659 -18.38 7.75 -1.59
C SER A 659 -17.15 8.65 -1.60
N CYS A 660 -16.90 9.36 -0.50
CA CYS A 660 -15.64 10.05 -0.31
C CYS A 660 -14.52 9.04 0.00
N ALA A 661 -13.32 9.29 -0.50
CA ALA A 661 -12.15 8.52 -0.06
C ALA A 661 -11.93 8.71 1.47
N PRO A 662 -11.49 7.68 2.20
CA PRO A 662 -11.25 7.76 3.65
C PRO A 662 -10.32 8.89 4.06
N THR A 663 -9.33 9.19 3.23
CA THR A 663 -8.39 10.32 3.43
C THR A 663 -9.05 11.69 3.45
N HIS A 664 -10.33 11.79 3.08
CA HIS A 664 -11.11 13.01 3.19
C HIS A 664 -11.44 13.37 4.65
N PHE A 665 -11.46 12.37 5.51
CA PHE A 665 -11.76 12.48 6.94
C PHE A 665 -10.48 12.29 7.78
N PRO A 666 -10.36 12.94 8.95
CA PRO A 666 -9.26 12.67 9.86
C PRO A 666 -9.27 11.20 10.30
N ALA A 667 -8.08 10.63 10.48
CA ALA A 667 -7.94 9.30 11.07
C ALA A 667 -8.22 9.36 12.58
N ALA A 668 -8.80 8.29 13.13
CA ALA A 668 -9.03 8.13 14.57
C ALA A 668 -7.89 7.32 15.22
N ALA A 669 -7.60 7.60 16.49
CA ALA A 669 -6.63 6.82 17.25
C ALA A 669 -7.24 5.50 17.73
N ASP A 670 -6.49 4.41 17.63
CA ASP A 670 -6.80 3.15 18.28
C ASP A 670 -6.66 3.29 19.80
N VAL A 671 -7.35 2.45 20.56
CA VAL A 671 -7.36 2.53 22.03
C VAL A 671 -7.01 1.17 22.63
N VAL A 672 -6.06 1.19 23.56
CA VAL A 672 -5.69 0.03 24.39
C VAL A 672 -6.23 0.21 25.80
N TYR A 673 -7.02 -0.73 26.23
CA TYR A 673 -7.58 -0.80 27.59
C TYR A 673 -6.95 -1.94 28.35
N LYS A 674 -6.29 -1.60 29.47
CA LYS A 674 -5.76 -2.59 30.41
C LYS A 674 -6.80 -2.96 31.48
N SER A 675 -6.97 -4.24 31.68
CA SER A 675 -7.71 -4.78 32.82
C SER A 675 -6.94 -4.56 34.13
N ASN A 676 -7.66 -4.42 35.23
CA ASN A 676 -7.06 -4.38 36.55
C ASN A 676 -7.72 -5.43 37.45
N PRO A 677 -7.10 -5.79 38.60
CA PRO A 677 -7.63 -6.78 39.53
C PRO A 677 -9.00 -6.44 40.11
N GLN A 678 -9.52 -5.23 39.92
CA GLN A 678 -10.86 -4.80 40.34
C GLN A 678 -11.89 -4.97 39.24
N GLY A 679 -11.52 -5.59 38.09
CA GLY A 679 -12.39 -5.83 36.96
C GLY A 679 -12.76 -4.53 36.19
N LYS A 680 -11.87 -3.54 36.15
CA LYS A 680 -12.04 -2.29 35.39
C LYS A 680 -11.08 -2.22 34.25
N LEU A 681 -11.51 -1.66 33.11
CA LEU A 681 -10.69 -1.31 31.97
C LEU A 681 -10.23 0.15 32.08
N VAL A 682 -8.95 0.38 31.93
CA VAL A 682 -8.32 1.69 31.98
C VAL A 682 -7.63 1.96 30.65
N ASP A 683 -7.94 3.08 30.02
CA ASP A 683 -7.22 3.54 28.81
C ASP A 683 -5.73 3.76 29.17
N VAL A 684 -4.87 2.94 28.58
CA VAL A 684 -3.40 2.97 28.76
C VAL A 684 -2.66 3.36 27.50
N THR A 685 -3.37 3.71 26.44
CA THR A 685 -2.84 3.99 25.09
C THR A 685 -1.60 4.90 25.13
N SER A 686 -1.71 6.04 25.80
CA SER A 686 -0.57 6.96 25.92
C SER A 686 0.51 6.50 26.90
N LYS A 687 0.11 5.74 27.93
CA LYS A 687 1.04 5.23 28.95
C LYS A 687 1.93 4.12 28.39
N TRP A 688 1.38 3.27 27.55
CA TRP A 688 2.10 2.18 26.90
C TRP A 688 2.77 2.59 25.59
N GLN A 689 2.68 3.87 25.24
CA GLN A 689 3.26 4.43 24.00
C GLN A 689 2.74 3.76 22.73
N SER A 690 1.52 3.22 22.77
CA SER A 690 0.89 2.55 21.62
C SER A 690 0.31 3.52 20.58
N THR A 691 0.42 4.83 20.79
CA THR A 691 0.01 5.81 19.77
C THR A 691 1.12 5.94 18.72
N PRO A 692 0.86 5.58 17.46
CA PRO A 692 1.85 5.71 16.40
C PRO A 692 2.14 7.19 16.08
N SER A 693 3.26 7.43 15.40
CA SER A 693 3.63 8.79 14.96
C SER A 693 2.61 9.38 13.98
N MET A 694 1.94 8.53 13.22
CA MET A 694 0.83 8.86 12.33
C MET A 694 -0.34 7.92 12.60
N LEU A 695 -1.54 8.47 12.75
CA LEU A 695 -2.73 7.68 12.96
C LEU A 695 -3.13 6.93 11.69
N GLY A 696 -3.54 5.67 11.87
CA GLY A 696 -4.12 4.84 10.82
C GLY A 696 -5.63 5.03 10.67
N ARG A 697 -6.20 4.33 9.68
CA ARG A 697 -7.64 4.12 9.52
C ARG A 697 -7.89 2.63 9.58
N GLY A 698 -7.92 2.13 10.81
CA GLY A 698 -7.94 0.69 11.06
C GLY A 698 -9.26 0.04 10.67
N LEU A 699 -9.16 -1.09 9.97
CA LEU A 699 -10.28 -1.93 9.58
C LEU A 699 -10.15 -3.35 10.12
N GLY A 700 -8.98 -3.98 9.99
CA GLY A 700 -8.70 -5.32 10.49
C GLY A 700 -7.70 -5.31 11.62
N ILE A 701 -7.77 -6.32 12.49
CA ILE A 701 -6.80 -6.55 13.57
C ILE A 701 -6.52 -8.04 13.73
N VAL A 702 -5.28 -8.36 14.05
CA VAL A 702 -4.88 -9.67 14.56
C VAL A 702 -3.91 -9.48 15.73
N VAL A 703 -4.15 -10.23 16.80
CA VAL A 703 -3.37 -10.25 18.04
C VAL A 703 -2.91 -11.68 18.31
N GLY A 704 -1.63 -11.89 18.55
CA GLY A 704 -1.06 -13.21 18.82
C GLY A 704 0.47 -13.22 18.84
N ALA A 705 1.06 -14.40 18.93
CA ALA A 705 2.50 -14.57 18.70
C ALA A 705 2.74 -14.61 17.16
N LEU A 706 2.91 -13.46 16.56
CA LEU A 706 3.09 -13.36 15.11
C LEU A 706 4.56 -13.46 14.72
N ASP A 707 5.47 -13.13 15.62
CA ASP A 707 6.89 -13.33 15.45
C ASP A 707 7.46 -14.30 16.51
N ALA A 708 8.78 -14.53 16.51
CA ALA A 708 9.40 -15.45 17.45
C ALA A 708 9.87 -14.76 18.76
N ALA A 709 9.55 -13.48 18.95
CA ALA A 709 9.84 -12.78 20.19
C ALA A 709 8.88 -13.20 21.32
N ASP A 710 9.33 -13.07 22.56
CA ASP A 710 8.45 -13.27 23.71
C ASP A 710 7.44 -12.10 23.79
N GLY A 711 6.15 -12.41 23.80
CA GLY A 711 5.08 -11.43 23.96
C GLY A 711 3.91 -11.61 23.01
N THR A 712 3.01 -10.65 23.04
CA THR A 712 1.82 -10.61 22.19
C THR A 712 1.96 -9.46 21.20
N ASP A 713 2.02 -9.78 19.92
CA ASP A 713 2.11 -8.81 18.82
C ASP A 713 0.71 -8.40 18.34
N VAL A 714 0.64 -7.21 17.76
CA VAL A 714 -0.61 -6.71 17.16
C VAL A 714 -0.34 -6.18 15.76
N LEU A 715 -1.05 -6.72 14.75
CA LEU A 715 -1.11 -6.14 13.41
C LEU A 715 -2.47 -5.47 13.19
N VAL A 716 -2.46 -4.20 12.74
CA VAL A 716 -3.65 -3.46 12.34
C VAL A 716 -3.56 -3.14 10.85
N ALA A 717 -4.53 -3.62 10.07
CA ALA A 717 -4.69 -3.29 8.66
C ALA A 717 -5.39 -1.93 8.53
N ASN A 718 -4.73 -0.98 7.88
CA ASN A 718 -5.17 0.41 7.77
C ASN A 718 -5.53 0.79 6.33
N ASP A 719 -6.71 1.38 6.14
CA ASP A 719 -7.21 1.82 4.84
C ASP A 719 -6.53 3.12 4.39
N MET A 720 -5.86 3.09 3.23
CA MET A 720 -5.15 4.20 2.61
C MET A 720 -4.12 4.90 3.55
N THR A 721 -3.62 4.17 4.54
CA THR A 721 -2.55 4.58 5.43
C THR A 721 -1.66 3.38 5.72
N TYR A 722 -0.44 3.60 6.22
CA TYR A 722 0.44 2.48 6.57
C TYR A 722 -0.21 1.58 7.61
N ASN A 723 -0.08 0.25 7.45
CA ASN A 723 -0.42 -0.72 8.48
C ASN A 723 0.41 -0.45 9.74
N HIS A 724 -0.13 -0.80 10.91
CA HIS A 724 0.61 -0.71 12.16
C HIS A 724 0.93 -2.11 12.68
N PHE A 725 2.15 -2.30 13.14
CA PHE A 725 2.57 -3.49 13.87
C PHE A 725 3.15 -3.05 15.21
N TYR A 726 2.57 -3.54 16.29
CA TYR A 726 3.01 -3.18 17.62
C TYR A 726 3.76 -4.34 18.26
N ASP A 727 5.03 -4.10 18.57
CA ASP A 727 5.89 -5.02 19.33
C ASP A 727 5.68 -4.81 20.83
N PHE A 728 5.45 -5.90 21.53
CA PHE A 728 5.45 -5.89 22.97
C PHE A 728 6.87 -5.79 23.53
N THR A 729 7.05 -4.98 24.58
CA THR A 729 8.27 -4.93 25.37
C THR A 729 7.93 -4.96 26.85
N ALA A 730 8.38 -6.02 27.53
CA ALA A 730 8.16 -6.24 28.95
C ALA A 730 8.99 -5.28 29.82
N THR A 731 8.61 -4.02 29.86
CA THR A 731 9.16 -2.97 30.73
C THR A 731 8.14 -2.59 31.82
N ASP A 732 8.49 -1.72 32.76
CA ASP A 732 7.54 -1.18 33.72
C ASP A 732 7.44 0.35 33.57
N PRO A 733 6.37 0.90 32.97
CA PRO A 733 5.21 0.18 32.39
C PRO A 733 5.55 -0.57 31.10
N PRO A 734 4.73 -1.56 30.70
CA PRO A 734 4.82 -2.22 29.41
C PRO A 734 4.76 -1.21 28.25
N GLN A 735 5.39 -1.55 27.12
CA GLN A 735 5.39 -0.70 25.92
C GLN A 735 4.97 -1.50 24.68
N PHE A 736 4.14 -0.86 23.86
CA PHE A 736 3.77 -1.31 22.53
C PHE A 736 4.32 -0.32 21.52
N SER A 737 5.48 -0.64 20.94
CA SER A 737 6.13 0.24 19.98
C SER A 737 5.68 -0.08 18.56
N GLU A 738 5.17 0.93 17.83
CA GLU A 738 4.85 0.76 16.42
C GLU A 738 6.11 0.53 15.59
N SER A 739 6.15 -0.55 14.81
CA SER A 739 7.33 -1.00 14.08
C SER A 739 7.06 -1.58 12.68
N ALA A 740 5.86 -1.44 12.12
CA ALA A 740 5.48 -2.04 10.83
C ALA A 740 6.49 -1.75 9.71
N SER A 741 6.98 -0.50 9.61
CA SER A 741 8.00 -0.12 8.62
C SER A 741 9.34 -0.84 8.83
N LEU A 742 9.67 -1.19 10.07
CA LEU A 742 10.89 -1.92 10.42
C LEU A 742 10.74 -3.42 10.14
N ARG A 743 9.53 -3.93 10.30
CA ARG A 743 9.18 -5.33 10.10
C ARG A 743 8.89 -5.68 8.64
N GLY A 744 8.70 -4.67 7.76
CA GLY A 744 8.32 -4.87 6.36
C GLY A 744 6.82 -5.05 6.13
N LEU A 745 5.98 -4.67 7.10
CA LEU A 745 4.52 -4.87 7.10
C LEU A 745 3.72 -3.59 6.81
N ALA A 746 4.36 -2.43 6.71
CA ALA A 746 3.67 -1.14 6.61
C ALA A 746 2.92 -0.94 5.29
N GLY A 747 3.41 -1.50 4.18
CA GLY A 747 2.83 -1.30 2.85
C GLY A 747 3.31 -2.33 1.84
N ASP A 748 3.08 -2.09 0.55
CA ASP A 748 3.45 -2.98 -0.55
C ASP A 748 4.98 -3.12 -0.74
N ALA A 749 5.42 -3.98 -1.68
CA ALA A 749 6.84 -4.19 -2.00
C ALA A 749 7.59 -2.91 -2.40
N ARG A 750 6.88 -1.85 -2.80
CA ARG A 750 7.42 -0.55 -3.16
C ARG A 750 7.45 0.43 -1.99
N GLY A 751 6.83 0.04 -0.85
CA GLY A 751 6.69 0.85 0.36
C GLY A 751 5.50 1.80 0.33
N ASN A 752 4.50 1.59 -0.55
CA ASN A 752 3.29 2.40 -0.59
C ASN A 752 2.26 1.88 0.42
N PRO A 753 1.52 2.76 1.11
CA PRO A 753 0.34 2.36 1.86
C PRO A 753 -0.76 1.89 0.91
N GLN A 754 -1.60 0.98 1.37
CA GLN A 754 -2.70 0.40 0.61
C GLN A 754 -4.02 0.56 1.35
N GLY A 755 -5.15 0.31 0.70
CA GLY A 755 -6.47 0.23 1.32
C GLY A 755 -6.67 -1.11 2.02
N SER A 756 -5.90 -1.35 3.10
CA SER A 756 -5.83 -2.64 3.78
C SER A 756 -7.05 -2.90 4.66
N MET A 757 -7.59 -4.13 4.62
CA MET A 757 -8.85 -4.51 5.28
C MET A 757 -8.76 -5.81 6.06
N GLY A 758 -8.92 -6.98 5.41
CA GLY A 758 -8.87 -8.29 6.07
C GLY A 758 -7.46 -8.83 6.23
N ILE A 759 -7.26 -9.67 7.24
CA ILE A 759 -5.98 -10.31 7.52
C ILE A 759 -6.22 -11.81 7.68
N ALA A 760 -5.52 -12.65 6.92
CA ALA A 760 -5.43 -14.08 7.15
C ALA A 760 -4.03 -14.43 7.67
N VAL A 761 -3.97 -15.39 8.62
CA VAL A 761 -2.74 -15.77 9.33
C VAL A 761 -2.55 -17.27 9.23
N ALA A 762 -1.44 -17.73 8.70
CA ALA A 762 -1.05 -19.14 8.70
C ALA A 762 0.43 -19.33 8.32
N ASP A 763 0.94 -20.53 8.53
CA ASP A 763 2.17 -21.01 7.91
C ASP A 763 1.81 -21.63 6.54
N PHE A 764 1.69 -20.76 5.52
CA PHE A 764 1.20 -21.21 4.20
C PHE A 764 2.24 -22.03 3.43
N ASP A 765 3.53 -21.75 3.57
CA ASP A 765 4.58 -22.44 2.85
C ASP A 765 5.28 -23.54 3.67
N GLN A 766 4.74 -23.83 4.85
CA GLN A 766 5.17 -24.90 5.77
C GLN A 766 6.63 -24.77 6.22
N ASP A 767 7.12 -23.53 6.38
CA ASP A 767 8.46 -23.25 6.89
C ASP A 767 8.48 -23.03 8.42
N GLN A 768 7.35 -23.23 9.10
CA GLN A 768 7.10 -23.11 10.54
C GLN A 768 7.13 -21.67 11.04
N LYS A 769 6.93 -20.70 10.15
CA LYS A 769 6.80 -19.29 10.47
C LYS A 769 5.42 -18.77 10.05
N VAL A 770 5.03 -17.68 10.66
CA VAL A 770 3.70 -17.08 10.42
C VAL A 770 3.76 -16.14 9.23
N ASP A 771 3.09 -16.52 8.15
CA ASP A 771 2.83 -15.64 7.03
C ASP A 771 1.51 -14.89 7.21
N LEU A 772 1.39 -13.76 6.53
CA LEU A 772 0.23 -12.88 6.60
C LEU A 772 -0.28 -12.57 5.20
N TYR A 773 -1.60 -12.59 5.03
CA TYR A 773 -2.23 -12.16 3.79
C TYR A 773 -3.24 -11.06 4.09
N VAL A 774 -3.03 -9.88 3.48
CA VAL A 774 -3.83 -8.68 3.74
C VAL A 774 -4.59 -8.30 2.47
N THR A 775 -5.91 -8.15 2.59
CA THR A 775 -6.76 -7.73 1.47
C THR A 775 -6.74 -6.23 1.29
N ASN A 776 -6.84 -5.77 0.02
CA ASN A 776 -6.71 -4.37 -0.34
C ASN A 776 -7.81 -3.91 -1.33
N PHE A 777 -7.82 -2.61 -1.60
CA PHE A 777 -8.78 -1.96 -2.49
C PHE A 777 -8.46 -2.23 -3.98
N GLU A 778 -9.40 -1.92 -4.89
CA GLU A 778 -9.23 -2.05 -6.34
C GLU A 778 -8.00 -1.30 -6.86
N GLN A 779 -7.35 -1.85 -7.90
CA GLN A 779 -6.09 -1.34 -8.46
C GLN A 779 -4.88 -1.44 -7.51
N GLU A 780 -5.08 -2.01 -6.34
CA GLU A 780 -4.08 -2.45 -5.40
C GLU A 780 -4.19 -3.97 -5.27
N TYR A 781 -3.09 -4.68 -5.24
CA TYR A 781 -3.17 -6.14 -5.05
C TYR A 781 -3.27 -6.48 -3.56
N ASN A 782 -3.94 -7.58 -3.23
CA ASN A 782 -3.89 -8.14 -1.89
C ASN A 782 -2.47 -8.61 -1.59
N THR A 783 -1.93 -8.26 -0.43
CA THR A 783 -0.50 -8.43 -0.15
C THR A 783 -0.22 -9.69 0.66
N TYR A 784 0.67 -10.54 0.16
CA TYR A 784 1.21 -11.70 0.85
C TYR A 784 2.57 -11.36 1.45
N TYR A 785 2.60 -11.21 2.76
CA TYR A 785 3.80 -10.99 3.55
C TYR A 785 4.37 -12.33 4.03
N GLN A 786 5.45 -12.76 3.43
CA GLN A 786 6.18 -13.96 3.84
C GLN A 786 7.14 -13.63 4.97
N GLN A 787 7.07 -14.36 6.08
CA GLN A 787 8.04 -14.22 7.16
C GLN A 787 9.40 -14.83 6.73
N ARG A 788 10.48 -14.04 6.80
CA ARG A 788 11.84 -14.47 6.41
C ARG A 788 12.71 -14.78 7.61
N SER A 789 12.87 -13.84 8.50
CA SER A 789 13.48 -14.08 9.80
C SER A 789 12.40 -14.09 10.87
N ASN A 790 12.76 -14.44 12.07
CA ASN A 790 11.80 -14.55 13.18
C ASN A 790 11.07 -13.23 13.51
N HIS A 791 11.50 -12.11 12.93
CA HIS A 791 10.97 -10.77 13.26
C HIS A 791 10.69 -9.88 12.05
N THR A 792 10.80 -10.39 10.82
CA THR A 792 10.61 -9.56 9.62
C THR A 792 9.89 -10.31 8.51
N TRP A 793 9.13 -9.55 7.72
CA TRP A 793 8.35 -10.03 6.57
C TRP A 793 8.76 -9.31 5.30
N ILE A 794 8.49 -9.92 4.19
CA ILE A 794 8.69 -9.36 2.85
C ILE A 794 7.43 -9.62 2.02
N ASP A 795 6.96 -8.61 1.32
CA ASP A 795 5.94 -8.79 0.28
C ASP A 795 6.50 -9.64 -0.87
N THR A 796 5.95 -10.83 -1.02
CA THR A 796 6.29 -11.78 -2.10
C THR A 796 5.12 -12.06 -3.04
N THR A 797 4.07 -11.24 -3.01
CA THR A 797 2.80 -11.40 -3.75
C THR A 797 3.00 -11.67 -5.23
N ALA A 798 3.85 -10.86 -5.88
CA ALA A 798 4.12 -11.00 -7.31
C ALA A 798 4.82 -12.33 -7.65
N LYS A 799 5.75 -12.75 -6.81
CA LYS A 799 6.50 -14.03 -6.96
C LYS A 799 5.60 -15.24 -6.71
N ARG A 800 4.56 -15.06 -5.89
CA ARG A 800 3.59 -16.10 -5.52
C ARG A 800 2.40 -16.17 -6.48
N ASN A 801 2.37 -15.39 -7.56
CA ASN A 801 1.30 -15.35 -8.57
C ASN A 801 -0.08 -14.92 -8.00
N LEU A 802 -0.10 -14.03 -6.99
CA LEU A 802 -1.34 -13.55 -6.35
C LEU A 802 -1.81 -12.17 -6.86
N THR A 803 -0.97 -11.44 -7.58
CA THR A 803 -1.21 -10.03 -7.94
C THR A 803 -2.41 -9.85 -8.88
N GLN A 804 -2.39 -10.53 -10.02
CA GLN A 804 -3.35 -10.26 -11.10
C GLN A 804 -4.78 -10.67 -10.77
N GLN A 805 -4.94 -11.67 -9.90
CA GLN A 805 -6.24 -12.17 -9.50
C GLN A 805 -6.98 -11.23 -8.54
N SER A 806 -6.25 -10.50 -7.69
CA SER A 806 -6.82 -9.58 -6.70
C SER A 806 -6.95 -8.15 -7.22
N LEU A 807 -6.08 -7.73 -8.14
CA LEU A 807 -5.96 -6.34 -8.60
C LEU A 807 -7.28 -5.67 -9.06
N PRO A 808 -8.23 -6.35 -9.77
CA PRO A 808 -9.47 -5.73 -10.20
C PRO A 808 -10.60 -5.77 -9.15
N LEU A 809 -10.33 -6.32 -7.96
CA LEU A 809 -11.33 -6.57 -6.94
C LEU A 809 -11.09 -5.72 -5.70
N VAL A 810 -12.12 -5.61 -4.87
CA VAL A 810 -12.04 -5.02 -3.53
C VAL A 810 -12.16 -6.15 -2.53
N GLY A 811 -11.04 -6.53 -1.92
CA GLY A 811 -10.99 -7.62 -0.95
C GLY A 811 -11.39 -7.13 0.44
N PHE A 812 -12.31 -7.84 1.10
CA PHE A 812 -12.70 -7.57 2.48
C PHE A 812 -12.22 -8.68 3.42
N GLY A 813 -13.12 -9.51 3.97
CA GLY A 813 -12.73 -10.60 4.85
C GLY A 813 -11.88 -11.65 4.15
N SER A 814 -10.86 -12.15 4.83
CA SER A 814 -9.99 -13.24 4.37
C SER A 814 -9.62 -14.16 5.51
N GLN A 815 -9.47 -15.47 5.22
CA GLN A 815 -9.06 -16.47 6.18
C GLN A 815 -8.18 -17.54 5.55
N ALA A 816 -7.40 -18.22 6.39
CA ALA A 816 -6.71 -19.45 6.07
C ALA A 816 -7.59 -20.66 6.47
N ILE A 817 -7.76 -21.60 5.59
CA ILE A 817 -8.59 -22.78 5.82
C ILE A 817 -8.04 -23.99 5.04
N ASP A 818 -7.94 -25.13 5.71
CA ASP A 818 -7.67 -26.42 5.08
C ASP A 818 -9.00 -27.09 4.77
N PHE A 819 -9.44 -27.05 3.50
CA PHE A 819 -10.77 -27.53 3.11
C PHE A 819 -10.88 -29.04 3.06
N ASP A 820 -9.81 -29.77 2.82
CA ASP A 820 -9.83 -31.23 2.65
C ASP A 820 -9.00 -31.98 3.70
N ASN A 821 -8.53 -31.28 4.73
CA ASN A 821 -7.72 -31.80 5.83
C ASN A 821 -6.41 -32.49 5.35
N ASP A 822 -5.81 -31.98 4.26
CA ASP A 822 -4.54 -32.52 3.75
C ASP A 822 -3.32 -31.92 4.46
N GLY A 823 -3.51 -30.96 5.34
CA GLY A 823 -2.48 -30.24 6.09
C GLY A 823 -1.94 -28.99 5.40
N GLN A 824 -2.45 -28.64 4.20
CA GLN A 824 -2.16 -27.35 3.56
C GLN A 824 -3.29 -26.36 3.79
N GLN A 825 -2.93 -25.10 4.01
CA GLN A 825 -3.91 -24.03 4.16
C GLN A 825 -4.18 -23.36 2.81
N GLU A 826 -5.46 -23.32 2.40
CA GLU A 826 -5.93 -22.45 1.33
C GLU A 826 -6.24 -21.05 1.88
N LEU A 827 -6.18 -20.06 0.97
CA LEU A 827 -6.69 -18.71 1.22
C LEU A 827 -8.10 -18.57 0.66
N ILE A 828 -9.03 -18.08 1.48
CA ILE A 828 -10.37 -17.68 1.03
C ILE A 828 -10.56 -16.19 1.23
N VAL A 829 -11.14 -15.50 0.23
CA VAL A 829 -11.34 -14.04 0.22
C VAL A 829 -12.74 -13.70 -0.26
N THR A 830 -13.49 -12.95 0.53
CA THR A 830 -14.75 -12.35 0.07
C THR A 830 -14.51 -10.96 -0.47
N ASN A 831 -15.11 -10.65 -1.61
CA ASN A 831 -14.95 -9.39 -2.33
C ASN A 831 -16.30 -8.67 -2.48
N GLY A 832 -16.25 -7.35 -2.72
CA GLY A 832 -17.43 -6.53 -3.00
C GLY A 832 -17.08 -5.04 -3.03
N HIS A 833 -17.58 -4.29 -4.01
CA HIS A 833 -17.26 -2.87 -4.12
C HIS A 833 -17.98 -2.03 -3.05
N ILE A 834 -17.45 -0.82 -2.78
CA ILE A 834 -18.02 0.11 -1.78
C ILE A 834 -19.11 1.02 -2.36
N ASP A 835 -19.11 1.25 -3.67
CA ASP A 835 -20.08 2.11 -4.38
C ASP A 835 -20.29 1.53 -5.79
N PHE A 836 -21.40 1.91 -6.44
CA PHE A 836 -21.65 1.49 -7.81
C PHE A 836 -20.67 2.18 -8.77
N PRO A 837 -19.80 1.41 -9.44
CA PRO A 837 -18.83 1.99 -10.35
C PRO A 837 -19.52 2.62 -11.57
N PRO A 838 -18.87 3.60 -12.23
CA PRO A 838 -19.41 4.19 -13.45
C PRO A 838 -19.68 3.14 -14.53
N PRO A 839 -20.75 3.28 -15.35
CA PRO A 839 -21.15 2.28 -16.33
C PRO A 839 -20.13 1.98 -17.45
N ASP A 840 -19.14 2.86 -17.63
CA ASP A 840 -18.05 2.74 -18.60
C ASP A 840 -16.78 2.07 -18.05
N THR A 841 -16.80 1.69 -16.79
CA THR A 841 -15.71 0.93 -16.15
C THR A 841 -15.94 -0.59 -16.30
N LYS A 842 -14.87 -1.38 -16.14
CA LYS A 842 -14.96 -2.84 -16.07
C LYS A 842 -15.21 -3.37 -14.65
N LEU A 843 -15.47 -2.47 -13.73
CA LEU A 843 -15.65 -2.76 -12.31
C LEU A 843 -17.13 -3.06 -12.03
N ASP A 844 -17.37 -4.02 -11.16
CA ASP A 844 -18.71 -4.42 -10.73
C ASP A 844 -18.85 -4.23 -9.21
N TYR A 845 -20.07 -3.82 -8.77
CA TYR A 845 -20.38 -3.70 -7.35
C TYR A 845 -20.39 -5.07 -6.66
N TYR A 846 -20.96 -6.06 -7.31
CA TYR A 846 -20.95 -7.45 -6.87
C TYR A 846 -19.73 -8.17 -7.47
N GLN A 847 -18.99 -8.88 -6.62
CA GLN A 847 -17.70 -9.47 -6.97
C GLN A 847 -17.64 -10.95 -6.57
N PRO A 848 -16.78 -11.77 -7.18
CA PRO A 848 -16.69 -13.19 -6.90
C PRO A 848 -16.03 -13.49 -5.57
N LEU A 849 -16.43 -14.61 -4.94
CA LEU A 849 -15.61 -15.27 -3.90
C LEU A 849 -14.34 -15.83 -4.55
N GLN A 850 -13.20 -15.68 -3.88
CA GLN A 850 -11.93 -16.24 -4.36
C GLN A 850 -11.37 -17.28 -3.39
N ILE A 851 -10.81 -18.35 -3.94
CA ILE A 851 -10.03 -19.33 -3.18
C ILE A 851 -8.69 -19.50 -3.92
N PHE A 852 -7.60 -19.51 -3.16
CA PHE A 852 -6.26 -19.76 -3.67
C PHE A 852 -5.63 -20.91 -2.90
N ARG A 853 -4.99 -21.82 -3.62
CA ARG A 853 -4.20 -22.89 -3.00
C ARG A 853 -2.76 -22.86 -3.49
N LEU A 854 -1.86 -23.35 -2.68
CA LEU A 854 -0.47 -23.47 -3.02
C LEU A 854 -0.26 -24.65 -3.99
N ARG A 855 0.24 -24.38 -5.19
CA ARG A 855 0.53 -25.39 -6.22
C ARG A 855 1.95 -25.94 -6.11
N SER A 856 2.87 -25.12 -5.65
CA SER A 856 4.27 -25.44 -5.39
C SER A 856 4.74 -24.54 -4.25
N ALA A 857 5.87 -24.81 -3.65
CA ALA A 857 6.42 -24.02 -2.54
C ALA A 857 6.44 -22.50 -2.80
N ASN A 858 6.29 -22.05 -4.05
CA ASN A 858 6.44 -20.65 -4.43
C ASN A 858 5.25 -20.07 -5.23
N GLN A 859 4.19 -20.83 -5.53
CA GLN A 859 3.12 -20.30 -6.39
C GLN A 859 1.74 -20.75 -5.97
N PHE A 860 0.84 -19.80 -5.82
CA PHE A 860 -0.58 -20.02 -5.66
C PHE A 860 -1.29 -20.11 -7.03
N GLU A 861 -2.36 -20.88 -7.07
CA GLU A 861 -3.32 -20.89 -8.18
C GLU A 861 -4.71 -20.56 -7.65
N SER A 862 -5.49 -19.85 -8.45
CA SER A 862 -6.91 -19.64 -8.17
C SER A 862 -7.68 -20.94 -8.42
N VAL A 863 -8.52 -21.29 -7.45
CA VAL A 863 -9.38 -22.50 -7.53
C VAL A 863 -10.74 -22.09 -8.07
N ALA A 864 -11.12 -22.65 -9.20
CA ALA A 864 -12.48 -22.47 -9.74
C ALA A 864 -13.46 -23.34 -8.95
N LEU A 865 -14.46 -22.70 -8.34
CA LEU A 865 -15.54 -23.42 -7.68
C LEU A 865 -16.46 -24.10 -8.72
N PRO A 866 -17.05 -25.27 -8.40
CA PRO A 866 -17.93 -25.97 -9.32
C PRO A 866 -19.16 -25.15 -9.73
N GLU A 867 -19.59 -25.22 -11.00
CA GLU A 867 -20.79 -24.51 -11.48
C GLU A 867 -22.09 -24.89 -10.71
N GLN A 868 -22.11 -26.07 -10.07
CA GLN A 868 -23.21 -26.51 -9.22
C GLN A 868 -23.19 -25.84 -7.84
N ASP A 869 -22.13 -25.22 -7.46
CA ASP A 869 -22.06 -24.39 -6.25
C ASP A 869 -22.79 -23.07 -6.52
N SER A 870 -24.01 -22.95 -5.98
CA SER A 870 -24.86 -21.79 -6.25
C SER A 870 -24.26 -20.48 -5.72
N TYR A 871 -23.51 -20.53 -4.62
CA TYR A 871 -22.86 -19.35 -4.05
C TYR A 871 -21.59 -18.99 -4.83
N GLY A 872 -20.68 -19.94 -5.03
CA GLY A 872 -19.42 -19.68 -5.73
C GLY A 872 -19.56 -19.30 -7.20
N ALA A 873 -20.70 -19.65 -7.84
CA ALA A 873 -21.01 -19.23 -9.20
C ALA A 873 -21.66 -17.84 -9.27
N SER A 874 -22.00 -17.20 -8.16
CA SER A 874 -22.66 -15.90 -8.06
C SER A 874 -21.69 -14.81 -7.67
N LEU A 875 -22.11 -13.56 -7.89
CA LEU A 875 -21.36 -12.38 -7.47
C LEU A 875 -22.04 -11.77 -6.24
N HIS A 876 -21.26 -11.34 -5.26
CA HIS A 876 -21.75 -10.86 -3.99
C HIS A 876 -21.13 -9.51 -3.59
N ALA A 877 -21.74 -8.78 -2.66
CA ALA A 877 -21.16 -7.62 -2.01
C ALA A 877 -20.70 -8.01 -0.60
N GLY A 878 -19.70 -8.91 -0.53
CA GLY A 878 -19.20 -9.50 0.70
C GLY A 878 -18.48 -8.51 1.60
N ARG A 879 -18.48 -8.80 2.92
CA ARG A 879 -17.82 -7.97 3.95
C ARG A 879 -17.01 -8.83 4.92
N ALA A 880 -17.50 -9.17 6.09
CA ALA A 880 -16.77 -10.02 7.01
C ALA A 880 -16.83 -11.50 6.58
N LEU A 881 -15.75 -12.21 6.89
CA LEU A 881 -15.60 -13.65 6.64
C LEU A 881 -14.85 -14.27 7.81
N TRP A 882 -15.40 -15.34 8.39
CA TRP A 882 -14.75 -16.11 9.45
C TRP A 882 -15.10 -17.58 9.39
N THR A 883 -14.42 -18.42 10.15
CA THR A 883 -14.49 -19.88 10.06
C THR A 883 -14.96 -20.53 11.36
N LEU A 884 -15.67 -21.66 11.21
CA LEU A 884 -16.12 -22.52 12.29
C LEU A 884 -16.40 -23.94 11.73
N ASP A 885 -16.63 -24.91 12.61
CA ASP A 885 -17.24 -26.21 12.25
C ASP A 885 -18.64 -26.26 12.88
N PHE A 886 -19.68 -25.75 12.15
CA PHE A 886 -20.99 -25.52 12.74
C PHE A 886 -21.77 -26.82 13.03
N ASP A 887 -21.49 -27.91 12.32
CA ASP A 887 -22.19 -29.17 12.50
C ASP A 887 -21.30 -30.31 13.04
N ARG A 888 -20.07 -29.96 13.48
CA ARG A 888 -19.11 -30.86 14.15
C ARG A 888 -18.77 -32.11 13.31
N ASP A 889 -18.74 -31.93 11.98
CA ASP A 889 -18.36 -33.00 11.06
C ASP A 889 -16.84 -33.09 10.82
N GLY A 890 -16.08 -32.08 11.29
CA GLY A 890 -14.62 -32.02 11.20
C GLY A 890 -14.11 -31.36 9.92
N GLN A 891 -14.98 -30.74 9.16
CA GLN A 891 -14.64 -29.89 8.04
C GLN A 891 -15.00 -28.45 8.42
N ARG A 892 -14.04 -27.55 8.29
CA ARG A 892 -14.28 -26.13 8.64
C ARG A 892 -15.21 -25.50 7.60
N ASP A 893 -16.23 -24.81 8.08
CA ASP A 893 -17.22 -24.05 7.34
C ASP A 893 -16.89 -22.55 7.35
N VAL A 894 -17.60 -21.77 6.55
CA VAL A 894 -17.37 -20.34 6.39
C VAL A 894 -18.65 -19.54 6.57
N VAL A 895 -18.63 -18.51 7.40
CA VAL A 895 -19.68 -17.50 7.46
C VAL A 895 -19.25 -16.26 6.71
N ILE A 896 -20.15 -15.71 5.87
CA ILE A 896 -19.91 -14.47 5.13
C ILE A 896 -21.08 -13.52 5.33
N THR A 897 -20.78 -12.27 5.70
CA THR A 897 -21.80 -11.22 5.73
C THR A 897 -21.73 -10.37 4.46
N HIS A 898 -22.85 -9.74 4.12
CA HIS A 898 -23.01 -8.98 2.89
C HIS A 898 -23.64 -7.60 3.16
N GLN A 899 -23.39 -6.69 2.24
CA GLN A 899 -23.97 -5.35 2.27
C GLN A 899 -25.44 -5.34 1.87
N THR A 900 -25.83 -6.20 0.92
CA THR A 900 -27.14 -6.15 0.26
C THR A 900 -27.89 -7.48 0.29
N GLU A 901 -27.31 -8.51 0.90
CA GLU A 901 -27.84 -9.87 0.93
C GLU A 901 -27.86 -10.40 2.38
N PRO A 902 -28.65 -11.45 2.68
CA PRO A 902 -28.57 -12.15 3.95
C PRO A 902 -27.18 -12.74 4.20
N VAL A 903 -26.87 -13.05 5.46
CA VAL A 903 -25.69 -13.81 5.84
C VAL A 903 -25.70 -15.17 5.13
N ALA A 904 -24.55 -15.60 4.60
CA ALA A 904 -24.32 -16.94 4.08
C ALA A 904 -23.57 -17.80 5.10
N LEU A 905 -23.93 -19.07 5.19
CA LEU A 905 -23.19 -20.11 5.89
C LEU A 905 -22.80 -21.17 4.86
N LEU A 906 -21.57 -21.13 4.43
CA LEU A 906 -21.04 -22.03 3.42
C LEU A 906 -20.54 -23.30 4.09
N LYS A 907 -21.38 -24.34 4.03
CA LYS A 907 -20.98 -25.67 4.48
C LYS A 907 -19.91 -26.22 3.56
N ASN A 908 -18.82 -26.69 4.16
CA ASN A 908 -17.77 -27.41 3.47
C ASN A 908 -18.20 -28.86 3.21
N GLU A 909 -18.49 -29.18 1.96
CA GLU A 909 -18.84 -30.55 1.49
C GLU A 909 -17.70 -31.17 0.67
N THR A 910 -16.47 -30.70 0.86
CA THR A 910 -15.27 -31.23 0.18
C THR A 910 -15.02 -32.65 0.70
N GLY A 911 -15.38 -33.63 -0.12
CA GLY A 911 -15.26 -35.05 0.29
C GLY A 911 -13.79 -35.43 0.49
N THR A 912 -13.41 -35.77 1.72
CA THR A 912 -12.07 -36.22 2.05
C THR A 912 -12.11 -37.52 2.86
N ARG A 913 -10.99 -38.26 2.83
CA ARG A 913 -10.69 -39.38 3.74
C ARG A 913 -9.65 -39.00 4.75
N HIS A 914 -9.17 -37.78 4.69
CA HIS A 914 -8.09 -37.29 5.53
C HIS A 914 -8.59 -37.10 6.96
N HIS A 915 -7.67 -37.26 7.88
CA HIS A 915 -7.90 -37.12 9.31
C HIS A 915 -7.61 -35.69 9.77
N TRP A 916 -8.11 -35.35 10.96
CA TRP A 916 -7.95 -34.02 11.53
C TRP A 916 -7.90 -34.05 13.07
N ILE A 917 -7.39 -32.97 13.67
CA ILE A 917 -7.60 -32.65 15.07
C ILE A 917 -7.93 -31.16 15.22
N ALA A 918 -8.76 -30.83 16.20
CA ALA A 918 -8.97 -29.46 16.66
C ALA A 918 -8.47 -29.34 18.11
N VAL A 919 -7.68 -28.31 18.38
CA VAL A 919 -7.05 -28.09 19.68
C VAL A 919 -7.59 -26.81 20.31
N GLN A 920 -8.20 -26.94 21.47
CA GLN A 920 -8.60 -25.81 22.30
C GLN A 920 -7.63 -25.66 23.47
N LEU A 921 -7.18 -24.43 23.74
CA LEU A 921 -6.30 -24.12 24.85
C LEU A 921 -7.06 -23.44 25.99
N ARG A 922 -6.62 -23.67 27.23
CA ARG A 922 -7.07 -22.92 28.41
C ARG A 922 -5.89 -22.60 29.32
N GLY A 923 -5.65 -21.29 29.50
CA GLY A 923 -4.67 -20.78 30.43
C GLY A 923 -5.10 -21.03 31.92
N THR A 924 -4.13 -21.11 32.75
CA THR A 924 -4.32 -21.17 34.24
C THR A 924 -3.36 -20.24 34.96
N ARG A 925 -2.32 -19.80 34.28
CA ARG A 925 -1.36 -18.78 34.69
C ARG A 925 -1.40 -17.60 33.72
N ASP A 926 -1.52 -17.91 32.43
CA ASP A 926 -1.88 -16.95 31.41
C ASP A 926 -3.41 -16.70 31.45
N SER A 927 -3.88 -15.68 30.73
CA SER A 927 -5.31 -15.47 30.53
C SER A 927 -5.98 -16.73 29.99
N ARG A 928 -7.25 -16.89 30.30
CA ARG A 928 -7.96 -18.15 30.04
C ARG A 928 -8.02 -18.52 28.53
N ASP A 929 -8.16 -17.55 27.68
CA ASP A 929 -8.19 -17.78 26.24
C ASP A 929 -6.83 -18.12 25.62
N ALA A 930 -5.74 -17.93 26.38
CA ALA A 930 -4.37 -18.28 26.00
C ALA A 930 -3.91 -17.72 24.65
N ILE A 931 -4.44 -16.54 24.24
CA ILE A 931 -4.02 -15.86 23.01
C ILE A 931 -2.52 -15.56 23.10
N GLY A 932 -1.80 -15.75 21.96
CA GLY A 932 -0.34 -15.68 21.95
C GLY A 932 0.36 -17.03 22.17
N SER A 933 -0.42 -18.11 22.40
CA SER A 933 0.16 -19.47 22.37
C SER A 933 0.49 -19.91 20.96
N VAL A 934 1.57 -20.71 20.82
CA VAL A 934 1.95 -21.38 19.57
C VAL A 934 1.80 -22.88 19.75
N ILE A 935 1.08 -23.51 18.84
CA ILE A 935 0.85 -24.96 18.82
C ILE A 935 1.65 -25.56 17.66
N GLN A 936 2.48 -26.55 17.96
CA GLN A 936 3.18 -27.33 16.97
C GLN A 936 2.77 -28.78 17.08
N ILE A 937 2.48 -29.41 15.95
CA ILE A 937 2.21 -30.84 15.88
C ILE A 937 3.22 -31.53 14.98
N ARG A 938 3.50 -32.79 15.32
CA ARG A 938 4.26 -33.70 14.49
C ARG A 938 3.55 -35.04 14.36
N HIS A 939 3.35 -35.51 13.13
CA HIS A 939 2.82 -36.83 12.84
C HIS A 939 3.59 -37.42 11.63
N GLY A 940 4.19 -38.60 11.81
CA GLY A 940 5.12 -39.13 10.82
C GLY A 940 6.30 -38.17 10.57
N ASP A 941 6.51 -37.82 9.31
CA ASP A 941 7.56 -36.88 8.87
C ASP A 941 7.02 -35.43 8.70
N GLN A 942 5.71 -35.22 8.92
CA GLN A 942 5.08 -33.91 8.75
C GLN A 942 5.10 -33.11 10.06
N GLN A 943 5.28 -31.82 9.96
CA GLN A 943 5.20 -30.88 11.06
C GLN A 943 4.37 -29.67 10.63
N GLN A 944 3.50 -29.21 11.51
CA GLN A 944 2.63 -28.05 11.30
C GLN A 944 2.70 -27.12 12.50
N THR A 945 2.54 -25.83 12.27
CA THR A 945 2.56 -24.79 13.30
C THR A 945 1.33 -23.90 13.15
N ALA A 946 0.70 -23.53 14.28
CA ALA A 946 -0.38 -22.56 14.32
C ALA A 946 -0.20 -21.61 15.51
N ALA A 947 -0.35 -20.31 15.30
CA ALA A 947 -0.50 -19.32 16.35
C ALA A 947 -1.98 -19.22 16.76
N LEU A 948 -2.26 -19.17 18.05
CA LEU A 948 -3.59 -18.89 18.56
C LEU A 948 -3.78 -17.37 18.63
N THR A 949 -4.72 -16.85 17.83
CA THR A 949 -4.94 -15.42 17.61
C THR A 949 -6.28 -14.94 18.18
N ALA A 950 -6.42 -13.61 18.30
CA ALA A 950 -7.67 -12.90 18.52
C ALA A 950 -7.80 -11.73 17.54
N GLY A 951 -9.02 -11.19 17.37
CA GLY A 951 -9.29 -10.12 16.39
C GLY A 951 -9.55 -10.65 14.98
N ASP A 952 -8.90 -11.71 14.59
CA ASP A 952 -9.13 -12.62 13.47
C ASP A 952 -9.45 -11.99 12.09
N GLY A 953 -8.98 -10.76 11.84
CA GLY A 953 -9.07 -10.08 10.55
C GLY A 953 -10.08 -8.95 10.48
N TYR A 954 -11.06 -9.01 9.56
CA TYR A 954 -11.97 -7.90 9.25
C TYR A 954 -13.32 -8.06 9.97
N LEU A 955 -13.56 -7.24 10.98
CA LEU A 955 -14.82 -7.10 11.71
C LEU A 955 -15.35 -8.41 12.33
N CYS A 956 -14.50 -9.39 12.61
CA CYS A 956 -14.95 -10.73 13.00
C CYS A 956 -14.11 -11.41 14.08
N SER A 957 -14.65 -12.51 14.62
CA SER A 957 -13.94 -13.48 15.47
C SER A 957 -14.23 -14.91 14.99
N ASN A 958 -13.17 -15.72 14.78
CA ASN A 958 -13.26 -17.13 14.44
C ASN A 958 -13.70 -18.01 15.63
N GLU A 959 -14.03 -19.27 15.36
CA GLU A 959 -14.12 -20.28 16.41
C GLU A 959 -12.77 -20.43 17.13
N ARG A 960 -12.78 -20.44 18.46
CA ARG A 960 -11.58 -20.46 19.31
C ARG A 960 -10.97 -21.86 19.40
N ALA A 961 -10.48 -22.37 18.27
CA ALA A 961 -9.78 -23.66 18.16
C ALA A 961 -8.74 -23.60 17.03
N SER A 962 -7.59 -24.22 17.24
CA SER A 962 -6.59 -24.42 16.19
C SER A 962 -6.82 -25.75 15.49
N TRP A 963 -6.90 -25.74 14.16
CA TRP A 963 -7.23 -26.90 13.33
C TRP A 963 -6.01 -27.40 12.57
N PHE A 964 -5.85 -28.73 12.52
CA PHE A 964 -4.76 -29.40 11.82
C PHE A 964 -5.31 -30.55 10.99
N GLY A 965 -5.21 -30.43 9.68
CA GLY A 965 -5.39 -31.56 8.77
C GLY A 965 -4.18 -32.51 8.82
N LEU A 966 -4.43 -33.81 8.82
CA LEU A 966 -3.42 -34.83 9.04
C LEU A 966 -3.21 -35.73 7.81
N ALA A 967 -3.85 -35.43 6.70
CA ALA A 967 -3.87 -36.28 5.52
C ALA A 967 -4.21 -37.75 5.89
N ASP A 968 -3.39 -38.73 5.51
CA ASP A 968 -3.61 -40.14 5.86
C ASP A 968 -3.37 -40.45 7.35
N GLY A 969 -2.85 -39.50 8.13
CA GLY A 969 -2.61 -39.53 9.57
C GLY A 969 -1.72 -40.67 10.06
N SER A 970 -0.83 -40.38 10.98
CA SER A 970 -0.10 -41.42 11.73
C SER A 970 -0.16 -41.14 13.21
N LEU A 971 -0.40 -42.17 14.02
CA LEU A 971 -0.43 -42.08 15.47
C LEU A 971 0.88 -42.63 16.07
N PRO A 972 1.38 -42.09 17.20
CA PRO A 972 0.80 -40.97 17.92
C PRO A 972 1.11 -39.62 17.24
N ILE A 973 0.30 -38.60 17.53
CA ILE A 973 0.58 -37.21 17.18
C ILE A 973 1.34 -36.60 18.37
N GLU A 974 2.52 -36.10 18.12
CA GLU A 974 3.25 -35.29 19.11
C GLU A 974 2.74 -33.84 19.02
N LEU A 975 2.22 -33.30 20.11
CA LEU A 975 1.72 -31.94 20.22
C LEU A 975 2.55 -31.19 21.25
N GLN A 976 3.08 -30.03 20.87
CA GLN A 976 3.77 -29.09 21.75
C GLN A 976 3.02 -27.76 21.77
N VAL A 977 2.78 -27.22 22.96
CA VAL A 977 2.25 -25.89 23.20
C VAL A 977 3.35 -25.03 23.82
N SER A 978 3.65 -23.92 23.20
CA SER A 978 4.41 -22.81 23.80
C SER A 978 3.40 -21.79 24.30
N TRP A 979 3.36 -21.55 25.60
CA TRP A 979 2.41 -20.64 26.26
C TRP A 979 2.97 -19.21 26.31
N PRO A 980 2.11 -18.18 26.44
CA PRO A 980 2.54 -16.79 26.52
C PRO A 980 3.52 -16.50 27.66
N ASP A 981 3.43 -17.23 28.80
CA ASP A 981 4.36 -17.11 29.93
C ASP A 981 5.78 -17.71 29.65
N GLY A 982 6.03 -18.16 28.43
CA GLY A 982 7.27 -18.82 28.00
C GLY A 982 7.37 -20.30 28.40
N SER A 983 6.39 -20.84 29.12
CA SER A 983 6.37 -22.25 29.48
C SER A 983 6.02 -23.13 28.27
N GLN A 984 6.56 -24.36 28.24
CA GLN A 984 6.28 -25.32 27.17
C GLN A 984 5.67 -26.60 27.73
N GLN A 985 4.76 -27.18 26.99
CA GLN A 985 4.03 -28.38 27.37
C GLN A 985 3.92 -29.33 26.18
N THR A 986 4.25 -30.61 26.36
CA THR A 986 4.23 -31.62 25.29
C THR A 986 3.27 -32.74 25.62
N HIS A 987 2.51 -33.18 24.63
CA HIS A 987 1.54 -34.28 24.73
C HIS A 987 1.75 -35.29 23.60
N SER A 988 1.37 -36.52 23.85
CA SER A 988 1.28 -37.56 22.85
C SER A 988 -0.20 -37.93 22.70
N LEU A 989 -0.80 -37.56 21.57
CA LEU A 989 -2.20 -37.78 21.27
C LEU A 989 -2.35 -39.13 20.55
N ASP A 990 -3.32 -39.94 20.99
CA ASP A 990 -3.54 -41.31 20.53
C ASP A 990 -4.75 -41.47 19.61
N GLN A 991 -5.41 -40.36 19.23
CA GLN A 991 -6.59 -40.36 18.40
C GLN A 991 -6.70 -39.10 17.53
N TYR A 992 -7.19 -39.26 16.33
CA TYR A 992 -7.60 -38.21 15.41
C TYR A 992 -9.15 -38.17 15.25
N ASP A 993 -9.68 -37.25 14.44
CA ASP A 993 -11.10 -36.98 14.18
C ASP A 993 -11.85 -36.60 15.48
N CYS A 994 -11.24 -35.74 16.27
CA CYS A 994 -11.78 -35.28 17.53
C CYS A 994 -11.19 -33.93 18.01
N HIS A 995 -11.89 -33.32 18.97
CA HIS A 995 -11.43 -32.13 19.65
C HIS A 995 -10.60 -32.51 20.90
N TRP A 996 -9.48 -31.80 21.07
CA TRP A 996 -8.61 -31.92 22.25
C TRP A 996 -8.64 -30.62 23.05
N LEU A 997 -8.85 -30.73 24.34
CA LEU A 997 -8.65 -29.64 25.30
C LEU A 997 -7.31 -29.79 25.98
N ILE A 998 -6.47 -28.76 25.86
CA ILE A 998 -5.20 -28.66 26.56
C ILE A 998 -5.31 -27.55 27.61
N VAL A 999 -5.31 -27.93 28.83
CA VAL A 999 -5.28 -26.99 29.97
C VAL A 999 -3.80 -26.82 30.38
N GLN A 1000 -3.38 -25.57 30.59
CA GLN A 1000 -2.02 -25.27 31.00
C GLN A 1000 -1.62 -26.07 32.26
N ALA A 1001 -0.46 -26.73 32.20
CA ALA A 1001 0.09 -27.59 33.24
C ALA A 1001 -0.75 -28.87 33.56
N GLN A 1002 -1.69 -29.27 32.67
CA GLN A 1002 -2.48 -30.48 32.84
C GLN A 1002 -2.32 -31.42 31.62
N SER A 1003 -2.76 -32.67 31.77
CA SER A 1003 -2.76 -33.63 30.65
C SER A 1003 -3.82 -33.30 29.62
N ALA A 1004 -3.53 -33.60 28.34
CA ALA A 1004 -4.50 -33.45 27.27
C ALA A 1004 -5.77 -34.26 27.53
N THR A 1005 -6.91 -33.66 27.26
CA THR A 1005 -8.22 -34.26 27.45
C THR A 1005 -9.00 -34.25 26.15
N ARG A 1006 -9.48 -35.39 25.71
CA ARG A 1006 -10.36 -35.48 24.57
C ARG A 1006 -11.77 -34.98 24.94
N LEU A 1007 -12.27 -34.02 24.16
CA LEU A 1007 -13.65 -33.59 24.32
C LEU A 1007 -14.62 -34.67 23.77
N PRO A 1008 -15.74 -34.95 24.46
CA PRO A 1008 -16.77 -35.88 23.94
C PRO A 1008 -17.34 -35.31 22.64
N LYS A 1009 -17.67 -36.19 21.68
CA LYS A 1009 -18.48 -35.73 20.55
C LYS A 1009 -19.80 -35.21 21.11
N SER A 1010 -20.17 -33.99 20.78
CA SER A 1010 -21.45 -33.40 21.17
C SER A 1010 -22.55 -34.38 20.74
N ARG A 1011 -23.46 -34.71 21.65
CA ARG A 1011 -24.55 -35.65 21.35
C ARG A 1011 -25.43 -35.03 20.27
N SER A 1012 -25.47 -35.65 19.07
CA SER A 1012 -26.55 -35.40 18.11
C SER A 1012 -27.88 -35.50 18.86
N GLY A 1013 -28.69 -34.44 18.85
CA GLY A 1013 -29.97 -34.42 19.50
C GLY A 1013 -30.94 -35.37 18.83
N GLU A 1014 -30.80 -36.69 19.10
CA GLU A 1014 -31.90 -37.65 18.89
C GLU A 1014 -32.65 -37.71 20.20
N GLY A 1015 -33.75 -37.04 20.20
CA GLY A 1015 -34.99 -37.18 20.95
C GLY A 1015 -35.00 -37.67 22.39
N ASP A 1016 -35.41 -36.79 23.32
CA ASP A 1016 -36.49 -37.12 24.25
C ASP A 1016 -37.51 -35.96 24.29
#